data_afb48526e68e30939ab8bbd1d3c35a8f
#
_entry.id   afb48526e68e30939ab8bbd1d3c35a8f
#
_cell.length_a   1.000
_cell.length_b   1.000
_cell.length_c   1.000
_cell.angle_alpha   90.00
_cell.angle_beta   90.00
_cell.angle_gamma   90.00
#
_symmetry.space_group_name_H-M   'P 1'
#
loop_
_entity.id
_entity.type
_entity.pdbx_description
1 polymer ?
#
loop_
_entity_poly.entity_id
_entity_poly.type
_entity_poly.pdbx_seq_one_letter_code
_entity_poly.pdbx_strand_id
1 'polypeptide(L)'
;MVQPSARLLGGIRQRLFERGTVMKQNRFDAGSELSDSNEFSGTQSAESTTATLTPPAGLPRKKAAETLPTNATITRDPFPASEKVYLTGSRADIRVPMREIQLRPTRRLDGSFEENGTLRVYDTSGPYTDPAVEIDVRAGLAPVRLGWISERGDVDAVPTSASEYRRQRLTDPALESLRFHGSRQILKAKPGRRVTQLHYARQGIITPEMEYIAIRENLARAGEAGARREFRRHPGQGFGCSIPSEITPEFVRDEVARGRAIIPANINHPEIEPMIIGRNFLVKINANIGNSAVTSSIEEEVEKMVWSIRWGGDTVMDLSTGKNIHETREWILRNSPVPIGTVPIYQALEKVNGKPEDLTWEIFRDTLIEQAEQGVDYFTIHAGVLLRYVPLTAKRITGIVSRGGSIMAKWCLAHHKENFLYTNWREICEIMAAYDISFSIGDGLRPGCIADANDDAQFGELKTQGELTKIAWEYDVQVMNEGPGHVPMHMIKENMEKQLEWCSEAPFYTLGPLTTDIAPGYDHITSAIGAAMIGWYGTAMLCYVTPKEHLGLPDRDDVKEGVIAYKIAAHAADIAKGHPAAQERDFVLSKARFEFRWEDQFNVGLDPDRARAYHDETLPQEKMKEAHFCSMCGPHFCSMRITEDVRAYAKEQGIGEEEALSRGMAEKASEFKEAGSEIYRA
;
A
#
# COMPACT_ATOMS: atom_id res chain seq x y z
N MET A 1 -7.57 57.88 11.95
CA MET A 1 -8.64 58.56 11.25
C MET A 1 -9.03 57.64 10.09
N VAL A 2 -10.13 56.99 9.97
CA VAL A 2 -11.52 57.12 10.25
C VAL A 2 -12.09 55.70 10.33
N GLN A 3 -12.75 55.33 11.41
CA GLN A 3 -13.85 54.34 11.38
C GLN A 3 -15.10 55.08 10.84
N PRO A 4 -16.03 54.40 10.19
CA PRO A 4 -17.25 53.93 10.81
C PRO A 4 -17.79 52.67 10.11
N SER A 5 -18.81 51.97 10.47
CA SER A 5 -19.85 51.93 11.48
C SER A 5 -20.60 50.59 11.36
N ALA A 6 -20.91 50.01 12.46
CA ALA A 6 -21.87 48.90 12.58
C ALA A 6 -23.30 49.36 12.30
N ARG A 7 -24.05 48.55 11.51
CA ARG A 7 -25.51 48.31 11.57
C ARG A 7 -25.96 47.53 10.35
N LEU A 8 -26.36 46.29 10.59
CA LEU A 8 -27.52 45.61 10.00
C LEU A 8 -27.34 44.07 10.14
N LEU A 9 -27.60 43.58 11.32
CA LEU A 9 -27.93 42.17 11.55
C LEU A 9 -28.94 42.12 12.71
N GLY A 10 -30.19 42.25 12.36
CA GLY A 10 -31.32 42.03 13.23
C GLY A 10 -32.52 41.59 12.40
N GLY A 11 -32.91 40.34 12.56
CA GLY A 11 -34.20 39.90 12.07
C GLY A 11 -34.18 38.67 11.15
N ILE A 12 -33.93 37.48 11.69
CA ILE A 12 -34.59 36.21 11.32
C ILE A 12 -34.24 35.20 12.44
N ARG A 13 -34.89 35.37 13.58
CA ARG A 13 -35.07 34.30 14.58
C ARG A 13 -36.45 34.57 15.19
N GLN A 14 -37.46 33.89 14.63
CA GLN A 14 -38.74 33.58 15.27
C GLN A 14 -39.75 33.19 14.17
N ARG A 15 -39.90 31.91 13.95
CA ARG A 15 -41.12 31.20 13.52
C ARG A 15 -40.71 29.79 13.03
N LEU A 16 -40.84 28.83 13.91
CA LEU A 16 -41.10 27.42 13.67
C LEU A 16 -41.05 26.66 15.02
N PHE A 17 -41.91 27.11 15.94
CA PHE A 17 -42.44 26.25 17.00
C PHE A 17 -43.94 26.44 16.90
N GLU A 18 -44.65 25.38 16.59
CA GLU A 18 -46.03 25.05 16.80
C GLU A 18 -46.59 24.26 15.59
N ARG A 19 -46.55 22.99 15.74
CA ARG A 19 -47.63 22.02 15.36
C ARG A 19 -47.27 20.66 15.94
N GLY A 20 -47.74 20.45 17.15
CA GLY A 20 -47.85 19.14 17.72
C GLY A 20 -49.03 18.40 17.07
N THR A 21 -48.84 17.14 16.80
CA THR A 21 -49.95 16.21 16.67
C THR A 21 -49.59 14.88 17.32
N VAL A 22 -50.34 14.64 18.35
CA VAL A 22 -50.46 13.43 19.16
C VAL A 22 -50.77 12.20 18.27
N MET A 23 -50.05 11.12 18.44
CA MET A 23 -50.57 9.78 18.14
C MET A 23 -50.27 8.81 19.28
N LYS A 24 -51.32 8.14 19.65
CA LYS A 24 -51.62 7.33 20.80
C LYS A 24 -50.73 6.11 20.98
N GLN A 25 -50.38 5.89 22.27
CA GLN A 25 -50.07 4.57 22.83
C GLN A 25 -51.28 3.62 22.65
N ASN A 26 -50.99 2.41 22.19
CA ASN A 26 -51.85 1.26 22.43
C ASN A 26 -51.04 0.21 23.25
N ARG A 27 -51.43 0.17 24.54
CA ARG A 27 -51.24 -0.97 25.42
C ARG A 27 -52.17 -2.11 24.95
N PHE A 28 -51.65 -3.31 24.94
CA PHE A 28 -52.46 -4.51 25.10
C PHE A 28 -51.97 -5.21 26.35
N ASP A 29 -52.87 -5.21 27.33
CA ASP A 29 -52.83 -6.00 28.58
C ASP A 29 -53.49 -7.35 28.34
N ALA A 30 -52.93 -8.30 29.01
CA ALA A 30 -53.55 -9.28 29.91
C ALA A 30 -54.20 -10.56 29.40
N GLY A 31 -53.73 -11.54 29.97
CA GLY A 31 -54.60 -12.23 30.92
C GLY A 31 -54.68 -13.75 30.74
N SER A 32 -54.15 -14.38 31.76
CA SER A 32 -54.72 -15.53 32.52
C SER A 32 -55.00 -16.83 31.73
N GLU A 33 -54.78 -17.97 32.20
CA GLU A 33 -54.69 -18.69 33.47
C GLU A 33 -54.64 -20.18 33.16
N LEU A 34 -53.96 -20.92 34.10
CA LEU A 34 -54.28 -22.28 34.55
C LEU A 34 -53.86 -23.47 33.63
N SER A 35 -53.31 -24.56 34.06
CA SER A 35 -53.10 -25.18 35.38
C SER A 35 -52.32 -26.48 35.19
N ASP A 36 -51.62 -26.82 36.26
CA ASP A 36 -51.44 -28.13 36.88
C ASP A 36 -50.49 -29.21 36.35
N SER A 37 -49.50 -29.37 37.21
CA SER A 37 -49.05 -30.64 37.82
C SER A 37 -48.38 -31.70 36.96
N ASN A 38 -47.11 -31.93 37.22
CA ASN A 38 -46.68 -33.18 37.85
C ASN A 38 -45.24 -33.13 38.37
N GLU A 39 -45.12 -33.45 39.64
CA GLU A 39 -43.87 -33.75 40.34
C GLU A 39 -43.18 -34.96 39.71
N PHE A 40 -41.88 -34.86 39.49
CA PHE A 40 -40.99 -36.01 39.64
C PHE A 40 -39.66 -35.54 40.24
N SER A 41 -39.45 -35.96 41.48
CA SER A 41 -38.18 -35.86 42.17
C SER A 41 -37.14 -36.80 41.57
N GLY A 42 -35.95 -36.25 41.33
CA GLY A 42 -34.80 -37.07 40.92
C GLY A 42 -33.54 -36.24 40.99
N THR A 43 -32.92 -36.17 42.15
CA THR A 43 -31.56 -35.70 42.34
C THR A 43 -30.58 -36.59 41.58
N GLN A 44 -30.00 -36.10 40.53
CA GLN A 44 -28.74 -36.62 40.00
C GLN A 44 -27.78 -35.46 39.78
N SER A 45 -26.66 -35.55 40.46
CA SER A 45 -25.48 -34.72 40.32
C SER A 45 -24.99 -34.68 38.85
N ALA A 46 -25.04 -33.53 38.21
CA ALA A 46 -24.44 -33.34 36.91
C ALA A 46 -22.91 -33.19 37.08
N GLU A 47 -22.17 -34.25 36.81
CA GLU A 47 -20.76 -34.17 36.49
C GLU A 47 -20.60 -33.41 35.15
N SER A 48 -19.92 -32.27 35.21
CA SER A 48 -19.48 -31.47 34.05
C SER A 48 -18.44 -32.29 33.27
N THR A 49 -18.87 -33.06 32.28
CA THR A 49 -17.99 -33.57 31.24
C THR A 49 -17.71 -32.45 30.24
N THR A 50 -16.60 -31.77 30.43
CA THR A 50 -15.95 -31.00 29.37
C THR A 50 -15.55 -31.96 28.24
N ALA A 51 -16.39 -32.09 27.23
CA ALA A 51 -16.03 -32.75 25.99
C ALA A 51 -14.94 -31.90 25.30
N THR A 52 -13.69 -32.34 25.47
CA THR A 52 -12.60 -31.91 24.61
C THR A 52 -12.91 -32.36 23.18
N LEU A 53 -13.36 -31.45 22.33
CA LEU A 53 -13.45 -31.66 20.90
C LEU A 53 -12.03 -31.91 20.39
N THR A 54 -11.65 -33.17 20.23
CA THR A 54 -10.48 -33.58 19.46
C THR A 54 -10.74 -33.17 18.03
N PRO A 55 -9.88 -32.34 17.41
CA PRO A 55 -10.01 -32.04 15.99
C PRO A 55 -9.87 -33.34 15.19
N PRO A 56 -10.59 -33.51 14.07
CA PRO A 56 -10.48 -34.69 13.23
C PRO A 56 -8.99 -34.88 12.84
N ALA A 57 -8.52 -36.14 12.94
CA ALA A 57 -7.15 -36.50 12.57
C ALA A 57 -6.87 -36.03 11.16
N GLY A 58 -6.19 -34.88 11.05
CA GLY A 58 -5.76 -34.34 9.77
C GLY A 58 -4.77 -35.28 9.12
N LEU A 59 -4.92 -35.48 7.82
CA LEU A 59 -3.89 -36.10 6.97
C LEU A 59 -2.52 -35.57 7.39
N PRO A 60 -1.48 -36.42 7.47
CA PRO A 60 -0.14 -35.99 7.83
C PRO A 60 0.32 -34.96 6.79
N ARG A 61 0.31 -33.69 7.15
CA ARG A 61 0.92 -32.63 6.34
C ARG A 61 2.41 -32.97 6.26
N LYS A 62 2.91 -33.30 5.07
CA LYS A 62 4.33 -33.32 4.80
C LYS A 62 4.87 -31.97 5.26
N LYS A 63 5.80 -31.95 6.24
CA LYS A 63 6.61 -30.75 6.48
C LYS A 63 7.18 -30.37 5.11
N ALA A 64 6.85 -29.19 4.64
CA ALA A 64 7.53 -28.65 3.46
C ALA A 64 9.04 -28.69 3.77
N ALA A 65 9.80 -29.32 2.90
CA ALA A 65 11.25 -29.27 3.02
C ALA A 65 11.64 -27.79 2.81
N GLU A 66 12.58 -27.30 3.62
CA GLU A 66 13.13 -25.97 3.42
C GLU A 66 13.81 -25.97 2.03
N THR A 67 13.34 -25.10 1.14
CA THR A 67 13.90 -24.93 -0.20
C THR A 67 14.49 -23.53 -0.35
N LEU A 68 15.57 -23.44 -1.14
CA LEU A 68 16.26 -22.20 -1.43
C LEU A 68 15.94 -21.72 -2.86
N PRO A 69 15.86 -20.41 -3.08
CA PRO A 69 15.54 -19.86 -4.39
C PRO A 69 16.62 -20.22 -5.43
N THR A 70 16.17 -20.43 -6.65
CA THR A 70 17.00 -20.64 -7.82
C THR A 70 16.58 -19.70 -8.94
N ASN A 71 17.45 -19.47 -9.92
CA ASN A 71 17.11 -18.65 -11.09
C ASN A 71 15.93 -19.21 -11.91
N ALA A 72 15.62 -20.52 -11.75
CA ALA A 72 14.51 -21.17 -12.43
C ALA A 72 13.17 -21.02 -11.69
N THR A 73 13.19 -20.73 -10.38
CA THR A 73 11.98 -20.64 -9.55
C THR A 73 11.50 -19.22 -9.35
N ILE A 74 12.35 -18.24 -9.65
CA ILE A 74 12.02 -16.82 -9.49
C ILE A 74 11.49 -16.24 -10.80
N THR A 75 10.32 -15.62 -10.76
CA THR A 75 9.69 -15.01 -11.93
C THR A 75 10.54 -13.89 -12.53
N ARG A 76 10.79 -13.98 -13.86
CA ARG A 76 11.59 -13.02 -14.63
C ARG A 76 10.90 -12.61 -15.93
N ASP A 77 9.59 -12.58 -15.95
CA ASP A 77 8.81 -12.30 -17.17
C ASP A 77 8.61 -10.80 -17.38
N PRO A 78 9.09 -10.21 -18.49
CA PRO A 78 8.75 -8.86 -18.90
C PRO A 78 7.23 -8.73 -19.14
N PHE A 79 6.72 -7.49 -19.03
CA PHE A 79 5.35 -7.23 -19.44
C PHE A 79 5.22 -7.20 -20.97
N PRO A 80 4.09 -7.68 -21.53
CA PRO A 80 3.85 -7.62 -22.98
C PRO A 80 3.92 -6.19 -23.53
N ALA A 81 4.40 -6.02 -24.76
CA ALA A 81 4.55 -4.74 -25.46
C ALA A 81 5.23 -3.64 -24.63
N SER A 82 6.11 -4.03 -23.74
CA SER A 82 6.82 -3.11 -22.84
C SER A 82 8.30 -3.41 -22.85
N GLU A 83 9.08 -2.38 -22.66
CA GLU A 83 10.51 -2.49 -22.45
C GLU A 83 10.92 -1.66 -21.22
N LYS A 84 12.03 -2.05 -20.60
CA LYS A 84 12.62 -1.27 -19.51
C LYS A 84 13.56 -0.25 -20.11
N VAL A 85 13.29 1.03 -19.83
CA VAL A 85 14.12 2.16 -20.23
C VAL A 85 14.72 2.82 -19.00
N TYR A 86 15.92 3.39 -19.14
CA TYR A 86 16.60 4.05 -18.03
C TYR A 86 16.77 5.54 -18.31
N LEU A 87 16.21 6.37 -17.44
CA LEU A 87 16.43 7.81 -17.45
C LEU A 87 17.69 8.13 -16.66
N THR A 88 18.61 8.89 -17.28
CA THR A 88 19.87 9.28 -16.65
C THR A 88 19.72 10.58 -15.88
N GLY A 89 20.24 10.65 -14.66
CA GLY A 89 20.31 11.87 -13.85
C GLY A 89 21.51 12.77 -14.24
N SER A 90 21.87 13.67 -13.30
CA SER A 90 23.04 14.55 -13.45
C SER A 90 24.36 13.77 -13.47
N ARG A 91 24.37 12.56 -12.95
CA ARG A 91 25.50 11.62 -12.91
C ARG A 91 25.15 10.35 -13.70
N ALA A 92 26.14 9.75 -14.34
CA ALA A 92 25.96 8.55 -15.15
C ALA A 92 25.53 7.30 -14.34
N ASP A 93 25.80 7.28 -13.03
CA ASP A 93 25.40 6.22 -12.11
C ASP A 93 23.99 6.42 -11.49
N ILE A 94 23.34 7.56 -11.75
CA ILE A 94 21.92 7.77 -11.46
C ILE A 94 21.12 7.34 -12.68
N ARG A 95 20.66 6.09 -12.67
CA ARG A 95 19.90 5.47 -13.77
C ARG A 95 18.55 4.98 -13.23
N VAL A 96 17.50 5.69 -13.59
CA VAL A 96 16.15 5.46 -13.07
C VAL A 96 15.36 4.58 -14.05
N PRO A 97 15.00 3.34 -13.71
CA PRO A 97 14.22 2.48 -14.58
C PRO A 97 12.77 2.93 -14.67
N MET A 98 12.24 2.85 -15.87
CA MET A 98 10.82 3.03 -16.17
C MET A 98 10.36 1.89 -17.06
N ARG A 99 9.07 1.57 -17.01
CA ARG A 99 8.44 0.70 -17.98
C ARG A 99 7.87 1.56 -19.10
N GLU A 100 8.34 1.38 -20.33
CA GLU A 100 7.83 2.06 -21.53
C GLU A 100 6.95 1.10 -22.31
N ILE A 101 5.69 1.48 -22.52
CA ILE A 101 4.68 0.70 -23.24
C ILE A 101 4.58 1.22 -24.64
N GLN A 102 4.80 0.38 -25.65
CA GLN A 102 4.63 0.72 -27.06
C GLN A 102 3.14 0.73 -27.41
N LEU A 103 2.66 1.85 -27.97
CA LEU A 103 1.25 1.99 -28.37
C LEU A 103 1.12 1.74 -29.88
N ARG A 104 0.07 0.99 -30.26
CA ARG A 104 -0.23 0.72 -31.66
C ARG A 104 -0.79 1.97 -32.33
N PRO A 105 -0.55 2.15 -33.63
CA PRO A 105 -1.13 3.26 -34.38
C PRO A 105 -2.65 3.12 -34.47
N THR A 106 -3.35 4.26 -34.44
CA THR A 106 -4.80 4.34 -34.68
C THR A 106 -5.10 4.38 -36.16
N ARG A 107 -5.92 3.47 -36.65
CA ARG A 107 -6.42 3.52 -38.02
C ARG A 107 -7.51 4.59 -38.14
N ARG A 108 -7.26 5.60 -38.94
CA ARG A 108 -8.23 6.68 -39.23
C ARG A 108 -9.30 6.24 -40.23
N LEU A 109 -10.41 6.97 -40.28
CA LEU A 109 -11.52 6.70 -41.20
C LEU A 109 -11.13 6.80 -42.70
N ASP A 110 -10.10 7.57 -43.03
CA ASP A 110 -9.57 7.68 -44.38
C ASP A 110 -8.59 6.57 -44.76
N GLY A 111 -8.38 5.60 -43.86
CA GLY A 111 -7.46 4.47 -44.02
C GLY A 111 -6.00 4.81 -43.68
N SER A 112 -5.67 6.05 -43.34
CA SER A 112 -4.37 6.42 -42.83
C SER A 112 -4.15 5.93 -41.40
N PHE A 113 -2.88 5.94 -40.94
CA PHE A 113 -2.52 5.59 -39.57
C PHE A 113 -1.98 6.81 -38.83
N GLU A 114 -2.39 6.97 -37.58
CA GLU A 114 -1.88 7.95 -36.64
C GLU A 114 -1.03 7.23 -35.60
N GLU A 115 0.23 7.61 -35.48
CA GLU A 115 1.13 7.08 -34.47
C GLU A 115 0.76 7.61 -33.07
N ASN A 116 0.72 6.72 -32.08
CA ASN A 116 0.40 7.06 -30.68
C ASN A 116 1.63 7.17 -29.78
N GLY A 117 2.81 6.79 -30.31
CA GLY A 117 4.06 6.82 -29.54
C GLY A 117 4.13 5.81 -28.42
N THR A 118 4.66 6.23 -27.28
CA THR A 118 4.86 5.39 -26.10
C THR A 118 4.25 5.99 -24.86
N LEU A 119 4.00 5.16 -23.84
CA LEU A 119 3.60 5.59 -22.51
C LEU A 119 4.60 5.07 -21.47
N ARG A 120 5.21 5.97 -20.72
CA ARG A 120 6.05 5.59 -19.56
C ARG A 120 5.24 5.50 -18.30
N VAL A 121 5.46 4.43 -17.55
CA VAL A 121 4.80 4.19 -16.26
C VAL A 121 5.82 3.86 -15.18
N TYR A 122 5.46 4.17 -13.94
CA TYR A 122 6.24 3.84 -12.75
C TYR A 122 6.50 2.33 -12.68
N ASP A 123 7.74 1.94 -12.42
CA ASP A 123 8.16 0.55 -12.40
C ASP A 123 8.83 0.21 -11.07
N THR A 124 8.33 -0.82 -10.41
CA THR A 124 8.82 -1.33 -9.13
C THR A 124 9.55 -2.66 -9.25
N SER A 125 9.52 -3.26 -10.45
CA SER A 125 10.00 -4.63 -10.66
C SER A 125 11.52 -4.80 -10.59
N GLY A 126 12.27 -3.69 -10.44
CA GLY A 126 13.73 -3.73 -10.43
C GLY A 126 14.28 -4.43 -11.69
N PRO A 127 15.37 -5.17 -11.60
CA PRO A 127 15.96 -5.84 -12.75
C PRO A 127 15.19 -7.10 -13.22
N TYR A 128 14.16 -7.56 -12.48
CA TYR A 128 13.48 -8.83 -12.78
C TYR A 128 12.69 -8.83 -14.10
N THR A 129 12.32 -7.67 -14.61
CA THR A 129 11.64 -7.52 -15.91
C THR A 129 12.55 -6.94 -17.01
N ASP A 130 13.85 -6.83 -16.75
CA ASP A 130 14.85 -6.38 -17.72
C ASP A 130 15.53 -7.58 -18.38
N PRO A 131 15.26 -7.89 -19.67
CA PRO A 131 15.87 -9.02 -20.35
C PRO A 131 17.39 -8.83 -20.59
N ALA A 132 17.90 -7.60 -20.48
CA ALA A 132 19.33 -7.30 -20.66
C ALA A 132 20.16 -7.57 -19.40
N VAL A 133 19.51 -7.77 -18.24
CA VAL A 133 20.20 -8.01 -16.97
C VAL A 133 20.17 -9.49 -16.63
N GLU A 134 21.36 -10.06 -16.43
CA GLU A 134 21.49 -11.40 -15.86
C GLU A 134 21.41 -11.31 -14.34
N ILE A 135 20.51 -12.10 -13.73
CA ILE A 135 20.33 -12.18 -12.28
C ILE A 135 20.77 -13.56 -11.81
N ASP A 136 21.61 -13.58 -10.77
CA ASP A 136 21.86 -14.76 -9.95
C ASP A 136 21.29 -14.50 -8.55
N VAL A 137 20.16 -15.12 -8.23
CA VAL A 137 19.48 -14.94 -6.93
C VAL A 137 20.34 -15.39 -5.75
N ARG A 138 21.35 -16.21 -5.97
CA ARG A 138 22.31 -16.64 -4.93
C ARG A 138 23.43 -15.64 -4.69
N ALA A 139 23.75 -14.83 -5.68
CA ALA A 139 24.71 -13.73 -5.57
C ALA A 139 24.03 -12.44 -5.06
N GLY A 140 22.71 -12.35 -5.25
CA GLY A 140 21.91 -11.17 -4.96
C GLY A 140 22.01 -10.08 -6.03
N LEU A 141 21.27 -9.01 -5.84
CA LEU A 141 21.23 -7.88 -6.77
C LEU A 141 22.50 -7.01 -6.68
N ALA A 142 22.74 -6.24 -7.72
CA ALA A 142 23.82 -5.27 -7.76
C ALA A 142 23.60 -4.15 -6.71
N PRO A 143 24.64 -3.72 -5.98
CA PRO A 143 24.54 -2.71 -4.94
C PRO A 143 24.54 -1.28 -5.55
N VAL A 144 23.42 -0.84 -6.09
CA VAL A 144 23.24 0.42 -6.83
C VAL A 144 23.71 1.64 -6.01
N ARG A 145 23.43 1.67 -4.70
CA ARG A 145 23.70 2.82 -3.82
C ARG A 145 25.06 2.79 -3.14
N LEU A 146 25.82 1.70 -3.25
CA LEU A 146 27.07 1.55 -2.46
C LEU A 146 28.09 2.66 -2.75
N GLY A 147 28.21 3.08 -4.02
CA GLY A 147 29.06 4.21 -4.40
C GLY A 147 28.64 5.50 -3.72
N TRP A 148 27.34 5.82 -3.78
CA TRP A 148 26.77 7.04 -3.18
C TRP A 148 26.96 7.10 -1.66
N ILE A 149 26.76 5.97 -0.98
CA ILE A 149 26.95 5.83 0.46
C ILE A 149 28.43 6.07 0.83
N SER A 150 29.34 5.44 0.09
CA SER A 150 30.79 5.53 0.36
C SER A 150 31.35 6.94 0.10
N GLU A 151 30.90 7.63 -0.95
CA GLU A 151 31.34 8.97 -1.33
C GLU A 151 31.03 10.02 -0.24
N ARG A 152 29.97 9.83 0.56
CA ARG A 152 29.61 10.73 1.67
C ARG A 152 30.67 10.74 2.77
N GLY A 153 31.46 9.67 2.90
CA GLY A 153 32.61 9.61 3.80
C GLY A 153 32.27 9.61 5.30
N ASP A 154 31.02 9.35 5.65
CA ASP A 154 30.48 9.43 7.02
C ASP A 154 30.14 8.05 7.61
N VAL A 155 30.45 6.97 6.91
CA VAL A 155 30.29 5.58 7.36
C VAL A 155 31.64 4.92 7.58
N ASP A 156 31.69 3.98 8.53
CA ASP A 156 32.79 3.04 8.73
C ASP A 156 32.31 1.61 8.45
N ALA A 157 33.23 0.80 7.94
CA ALA A 157 33.03 -0.63 7.84
C ALA A 157 33.23 -1.30 9.20
N VAL A 158 32.27 -2.11 9.61
CA VAL A 158 32.29 -2.86 10.86
C VAL A 158 32.72 -4.31 10.55
N PRO A 159 33.86 -4.78 11.07
CA PRO A 159 34.41 -6.09 10.72
C PRO A 159 33.61 -7.25 11.31
N THR A 160 32.88 -7.00 12.41
CA THR A 160 32.12 -8.04 13.11
C THR A 160 30.77 -7.47 13.55
N SER A 161 29.71 -8.24 13.38
CA SER A 161 28.36 -7.84 13.83
C SER A 161 28.36 -7.48 15.33
N ALA A 162 27.66 -6.41 15.66
CA ALA A 162 27.41 -6.02 17.04
C ALA A 162 26.34 -6.90 17.72
N SER A 163 25.45 -7.55 16.93
CA SER A 163 24.47 -8.47 17.46
C SER A 163 25.09 -9.82 17.83
N GLU A 164 24.86 -10.24 19.08
CA GLU A 164 25.27 -11.55 19.59
C GLU A 164 24.53 -12.68 18.87
N TYR A 165 23.24 -12.55 18.70
CA TYR A 165 22.40 -13.54 17.99
C TYR A 165 22.88 -13.76 16.56
N ARG A 166 23.18 -12.68 15.80
CA ARG A 166 23.72 -12.80 14.44
C ARG A 166 25.06 -13.55 14.43
N ARG A 167 25.97 -13.24 15.35
CA ARG A 167 27.26 -13.95 15.43
C ARG A 167 27.09 -15.44 15.66
N GLN A 168 26.19 -15.82 16.56
CA GLN A 168 25.85 -17.23 16.82
C GLN A 168 25.30 -17.93 15.56
N ARG A 169 24.35 -17.30 14.88
CA ARG A 169 23.77 -17.86 13.65
C ARG A 169 24.79 -18.01 12.52
N LEU A 170 25.71 -17.08 12.38
CA LEU A 170 26.76 -17.14 11.36
C LEU A 170 27.78 -18.26 11.60
N THR A 171 27.93 -18.74 12.84
CA THR A 171 28.86 -19.80 13.20
C THR A 171 28.22 -21.16 13.40
N ASP A 172 26.89 -21.27 13.41
CA ASP A 172 26.17 -22.52 13.60
C ASP A 172 26.25 -23.41 12.34
N PRO A 173 26.92 -24.60 12.39
CA PRO A 173 27.02 -25.48 11.24
C PRO A 173 25.68 -26.02 10.74
N ALA A 174 24.65 -26.10 11.59
CA ALA A 174 23.34 -26.59 11.21
C ALA A 174 22.62 -25.66 10.24
N LEU A 175 23.02 -24.39 10.18
CA LEU A 175 22.42 -23.36 9.34
C LEU A 175 23.21 -23.09 8.05
N GLU A 176 24.35 -23.73 7.86
CA GLU A 176 25.23 -23.52 6.70
C GLU A 176 24.47 -23.61 5.38
N SER A 177 23.62 -24.62 5.24
CA SER A 177 22.86 -24.85 4.01
C SER A 177 21.78 -23.80 3.74
N LEU A 178 21.39 -23.00 4.74
CA LEU A 178 20.32 -21.99 4.61
C LEU A 178 20.88 -20.57 4.42
N ARG A 179 22.18 -20.39 4.69
CA ARG A 179 22.78 -19.05 4.65
C ARG A 179 22.84 -18.50 3.23
N PHE A 180 22.65 -17.22 3.14
CA PHE A 180 23.01 -16.47 1.94
C PHE A 180 24.52 -16.28 1.90
N HIS A 181 25.16 -16.69 0.80
CA HIS A 181 26.63 -16.69 0.70
C HIS A 181 27.25 -15.40 0.17
N GLY A 182 26.46 -14.49 -0.39
CA GLY A 182 26.89 -13.18 -0.84
C GLY A 182 27.09 -12.21 0.32
N SER A 183 28.21 -12.33 1.06
CA SER A 183 28.46 -11.46 2.22
C SER A 183 28.61 -9.99 1.81
N ARG A 184 27.83 -9.11 2.45
CA ARG A 184 28.02 -7.67 2.39
C ARG A 184 28.80 -7.20 3.62
N GLN A 185 29.67 -6.20 3.41
CA GLN A 185 30.34 -5.53 4.52
C GLN A 185 29.31 -4.71 5.30
N ILE A 186 29.29 -4.86 6.62
CA ILE A 186 28.41 -4.07 7.49
C ILE A 186 28.95 -2.64 7.54
N LEU A 187 28.10 -1.67 7.23
CA LEU A 187 28.38 -0.24 7.36
C LEU A 187 27.63 0.33 8.57
N LYS A 188 28.26 1.32 9.22
CA LYS A 188 27.66 2.07 10.34
C LYS A 188 28.12 3.51 10.29
N ALA A 189 27.29 4.44 10.73
CA ALA A 189 27.68 5.83 10.90
C ALA A 189 28.95 5.97 11.76
N LYS A 190 29.88 6.81 11.34
CA LYS A 190 31.07 7.18 12.14
C LYS A 190 30.67 7.80 13.48
N PRO A 191 31.47 7.66 14.52
CA PRO A 191 31.18 8.31 15.79
C PRO A 191 30.89 9.80 15.63
N GLY A 192 29.76 10.27 16.15
CA GLY A 192 29.34 11.67 16.05
C GLY A 192 28.82 12.12 14.70
N ARG A 193 28.68 11.20 13.70
CA ARG A 193 28.04 11.47 12.41
C ARG A 193 26.61 10.90 12.38
N ARG A 194 25.78 11.47 11.52
CA ARG A 194 24.45 11.00 11.17
C ARG A 194 24.40 10.75 9.67
N VAL A 195 23.72 9.69 9.25
CA VAL A 195 23.70 9.20 7.86
C VAL A 195 22.32 9.16 7.27
N THR A 196 21.32 9.72 7.96
CA THR A 196 19.92 9.65 7.54
C THR A 196 19.60 10.65 6.43
N GLN A 197 18.67 10.29 5.55
CA GLN A 197 18.20 11.21 4.51
C GLN A 197 17.60 12.49 5.12
N LEU A 198 16.93 12.39 6.26
CA LEU A 198 16.43 13.56 7.00
C LEU A 198 17.55 14.50 7.45
N HIS A 199 18.67 13.93 7.93
CA HIS A 199 19.82 14.71 8.31
C HIS A 199 20.39 15.51 7.13
N TYR A 200 20.64 14.85 5.99
CA TYR A 200 21.14 15.51 4.81
C TYR A 200 20.17 16.59 4.30
N ALA A 201 18.88 16.28 4.26
CA ALA A 201 17.85 17.22 3.85
C ALA A 201 17.85 18.49 4.71
N ARG A 202 17.95 18.36 6.03
CA ARG A 202 18.02 19.48 6.99
C ARG A 202 19.30 20.31 6.87
N GLN A 203 20.38 19.70 6.38
CA GLN A 203 21.62 20.41 6.05
C GLN A 203 21.58 21.09 4.68
N GLY A 204 20.46 21.00 3.96
CA GLY A 204 20.32 21.53 2.61
C GLY A 204 21.00 20.70 1.52
N ILE A 205 21.46 19.49 1.86
CA ILE A 205 22.16 18.58 0.94
C ILE A 205 21.14 17.81 0.11
N ILE A 206 21.29 17.81 -1.20
CA ILE A 206 20.58 16.95 -2.12
C ILE A 206 21.41 15.70 -2.35
N THR A 207 20.88 14.55 -1.96
CA THR A 207 21.54 13.25 -2.15
C THR A 207 21.23 12.67 -3.52
N PRO A 208 22.04 11.74 -4.04
CA PRO A 208 21.69 11.01 -5.27
C PRO A 208 20.34 10.31 -5.20
N GLU A 209 19.95 9.83 -4.02
CA GLU A 209 18.63 9.24 -3.77
C GLU A 209 17.49 10.25 -4.01
N MET A 210 17.65 11.52 -3.61
CA MET A 210 16.64 12.56 -3.83
C MET A 210 16.50 12.93 -5.31
N GLU A 211 17.61 12.99 -6.05
CA GLU A 211 17.58 13.21 -7.50
C GLU A 211 16.93 12.02 -8.23
N TYR A 212 17.30 10.80 -7.86
CA TYR A 212 16.70 9.58 -8.39
C TYR A 212 15.18 9.59 -8.24
N ILE A 213 14.69 9.95 -7.04
CA ILE A 213 13.26 10.06 -6.74
C ILE A 213 12.59 11.14 -7.58
N ALA A 214 13.20 12.31 -7.69
CA ALA A 214 12.65 13.40 -8.53
C ALA A 214 12.43 12.95 -9.97
N ILE A 215 13.38 12.25 -10.57
CA ILE A 215 13.25 11.67 -11.90
C ILE A 215 12.13 10.64 -11.95
N ARG A 216 12.06 9.75 -10.94
CA ARG A 216 11.10 8.65 -10.86
C ARG A 216 9.66 9.14 -10.71
N GLU A 217 9.43 10.22 -9.97
CA GLU A 217 8.11 10.80 -9.73
C GLU A 217 7.64 11.77 -10.85
N ASN A 218 8.51 12.16 -11.77
CA ASN A 218 8.19 13.07 -12.89
C ASN A 218 7.61 12.35 -14.12
N LEU A 219 6.82 11.31 -13.93
CA LEU A 219 6.06 10.67 -15.00
C LEU A 219 5.16 11.69 -15.71
N ALA A 220 5.07 11.62 -17.04
CA ALA A 220 4.24 12.47 -17.87
C ALA A 220 4.55 13.98 -17.85
N ARG A 221 5.70 14.39 -17.30
CA ARG A 221 6.04 15.83 -17.16
C ARG A 221 7.11 16.32 -18.12
N ALA A 222 7.94 15.44 -18.69
CA ALA A 222 9.04 15.82 -19.58
C ALA A 222 8.62 15.87 -21.06
N GLY A 223 8.71 17.03 -21.67
CA GLY A 223 8.74 17.28 -23.14
C GLY A 223 7.44 17.01 -23.91
N GLU A 224 7.00 15.79 -24.03
CA GLU A 224 5.80 15.41 -24.81
C GLU A 224 4.48 15.67 -24.05
N ALA A 225 4.51 15.65 -22.73
CA ALA A 225 3.36 15.98 -21.88
C ALA A 225 2.91 17.44 -22.01
N GLY A 226 3.78 18.34 -22.48
CA GLY A 226 3.41 19.73 -22.81
C GLY A 226 2.38 19.84 -23.92
N ALA A 227 2.39 18.92 -24.89
CA ALA A 227 1.42 18.84 -25.97
C ALA A 227 0.08 18.21 -25.54
N ARG A 228 0.07 17.46 -24.42
CA ARG A 228 -1.11 16.74 -23.92
C ARG A 228 -1.83 17.48 -22.78
N ARG A 229 -1.64 18.78 -22.61
CA ARG A 229 -2.35 19.63 -21.64
C ARG A 229 -3.87 19.63 -21.79
N GLU A 230 -4.39 19.22 -22.94
CA GLU A 230 -5.84 19.11 -23.20
C GLU A 230 -6.55 18.07 -22.32
N PHE A 231 -5.81 17.19 -21.65
CA PHE A 231 -6.38 16.05 -20.90
C PHE A 231 -6.70 16.34 -19.44
N ARG A 232 -6.24 17.46 -18.89
CA ARG A 232 -6.53 17.86 -17.51
C ARG A 232 -7.90 18.54 -17.41
N ARG A 233 -8.96 17.84 -17.77
CA ARG A 233 -10.34 18.34 -17.63
C ARG A 233 -10.79 18.41 -16.17
N HIS A 234 -10.15 17.64 -15.27
CA HIS A 234 -10.48 17.57 -13.87
C HIS A 234 -9.24 17.90 -13.03
N PRO A 235 -9.20 19.08 -12.36
CA PRO A 235 -8.03 19.49 -11.58
C PRO A 235 -7.79 18.63 -10.34
N GLY A 236 -8.79 17.82 -9.95
CA GLY A 236 -8.78 17.07 -8.70
C GLY A 236 -9.04 17.94 -7.48
N GLN A 237 -9.02 17.31 -6.30
CA GLN A 237 -9.12 17.96 -5.00
C GLN A 237 -8.15 17.31 -4.02
N GLY A 238 -7.09 17.99 -3.66
CA GLY A 238 -5.97 17.41 -2.92
C GLY A 238 -6.08 17.47 -1.40
N PHE A 239 -7.15 18.01 -0.80
CA PHE A 239 -7.30 18.16 0.67
C PHE A 239 -6.05 18.70 1.37
N GLY A 240 -5.39 19.69 0.78
CA GLY A 240 -4.13 20.27 1.27
C GLY A 240 -2.87 19.61 0.75
N CYS A 241 -2.96 18.58 -0.11
CA CYS A 241 -1.81 18.14 -0.90
C CYS A 241 -1.42 19.24 -1.89
N SER A 242 -0.12 19.47 -2.03
CA SER A 242 0.45 20.44 -2.96
C SER A 242 1.38 19.71 -3.93
N ILE A 243 0.81 19.23 -5.04
CA ILE A 243 1.56 18.50 -6.06
C ILE A 243 2.07 19.53 -7.08
N PRO A 244 3.40 19.77 -7.16
CA PRO A 244 3.95 20.75 -8.11
C PRO A 244 3.82 20.27 -9.55
N SER A 245 3.94 21.19 -10.51
CA SER A 245 3.98 20.85 -11.94
C SER A 245 5.19 20.00 -12.30
N GLU A 246 6.28 20.16 -11.55
CA GLU A 246 7.50 19.38 -11.65
C GLU A 246 8.03 19.08 -10.25
N ILE A 247 8.41 17.84 -10.00
CA ILE A 247 9.09 17.43 -8.78
C ILE A 247 10.59 17.57 -9.01
N THR A 248 11.20 18.54 -8.31
CA THR A 248 12.65 18.75 -8.37
C THR A 248 13.35 18.05 -7.21
N PRO A 249 14.66 17.80 -7.30
CA PRO A 249 15.43 17.27 -6.16
C PRO A 249 15.32 18.15 -4.90
N GLU A 250 15.20 19.48 -5.09
CA GLU A 250 14.98 20.45 -4.00
C GLU A 250 13.63 20.26 -3.36
N PHE A 251 12.58 20.02 -4.14
CA PHE A 251 11.25 19.72 -3.61
C PHE A 251 11.27 18.44 -2.77
N VAL A 252 11.93 17.39 -3.25
CA VAL A 252 12.10 16.12 -2.50
C VAL A 252 12.84 16.38 -1.19
N ARG A 253 13.98 17.09 -1.23
CA ARG A 253 14.74 17.48 -0.04
C ARG A 253 13.87 18.25 0.95
N ASP A 254 13.11 19.24 0.50
CA ASP A 254 12.33 20.12 1.36
C ASP A 254 11.16 19.38 2.03
N GLU A 255 10.52 18.44 1.33
CA GLU A 255 9.49 17.58 1.92
C GLU A 255 10.07 16.64 2.98
N VAL A 256 11.25 16.06 2.73
CA VAL A 256 11.97 15.23 3.70
C VAL A 256 12.43 16.07 4.89
N ALA A 257 13.04 17.26 4.66
CA ALA A 257 13.52 18.13 5.73
C ALA A 257 12.43 18.56 6.71
N ARG A 258 11.20 18.70 6.22
CA ARG A 258 9.99 19.04 7.01
C ARG A 258 9.39 17.83 7.73
N GLY A 259 9.86 16.62 7.44
CA GLY A 259 9.29 15.38 7.97
C GLY A 259 7.97 14.96 7.29
N ARG A 260 7.58 15.56 6.17
CA ARG A 260 6.35 15.26 5.42
C ARG A 260 6.52 14.15 4.39
N ALA A 261 7.74 13.71 4.20
CA ALA A 261 8.08 12.56 3.37
C ALA A 261 9.27 11.82 3.96
N ILE A 262 9.38 10.52 3.65
CA ILE A 262 10.51 9.69 4.03
C ILE A 262 11.09 8.95 2.82
N ILE A 263 12.38 8.69 2.86
CA ILE A 263 13.13 7.85 1.92
C ILE A 263 13.67 6.66 2.72
N PRO A 264 12.96 5.54 2.81
CA PRO A 264 13.46 4.37 3.54
C PRO A 264 14.62 3.75 2.76
N ALA A 265 15.83 3.84 3.31
CA ALA A 265 17.05 3.56 2.54
C ALA A 265 18.24 3.22 3.46
N ASN A 266 18.16 2.11 4.21
CA ASN A 266 19.24 1.64 5.07
C ASN A 266 20.58 1.58 4.30
N ILE A 267 21.64 2.05 4.92
CA ILE A 267 22.99 2.01 4.33
C ILE A 267 23.52 0.59 4.10
N ASN A 268 22.94 -0.43 4.75
CA ASN A 268 23.24 -1.85 4.57
C ASN A 268 22.30 -2.56 3.56
N HIS A 269 21.42 -1.80 2.88
CA HIS A 269 20.63 -2.27 1.76
C HIS A 269 20.92 -1.46 0.49
N PRO A 270 22.14 -1.57 -0.04
CA PRO A 270 22.55 -0.77 -1.20
C PRO A 270 21.92 -1.23 -2.53
N GLU A 271 21.20 -2.35 -2.55
CA GLU A 271 20.52 -2.93 -3.71
C GLU A 271 19.26 -2.17 -4.11
N ILE A 272 18.67 -1.38 -3.20
CA ILE A 272 17.38 -0.71 -3.46
C ILE A 272 17.48 0.38 -4.51
N GLU A 273 16.41 0.48 -5.27
CA GLU A 273 16.07 1.62 -6.12
C GLU A 273 15.31 2.64 -5.25
N PRO A 274 15.87 3.85 -5.02
CA PRO A 274 15.25 4.82 -4.11
C PRO A 274 13.80 5.16 -4.46
N MET A 275 12.97 5.28 -3.41
CA MET A 275 11.58 5.69 -3.52
C MET A 275 11.21 6.60 -2.35
N ILE A 276 10.10 7.30 -2.45
CA ILE A 276 9.61 8.24 -1.44
C ILE A 276 8.19 7.89 -1.00
N ILE A 277 7.93 8.07 0.28
CA ILE A 277 6.60 7.95 0.89
C ILE A 277 6.22 9.32 1.42
N GLY A 278 5.21 9.96 0.82
CA GLY A 278 4.77 11.29 1.20
C GLY A 278 3.48 11.69 0.47
N ARG A 279 2.63 12.48 1.13
CA ARG A 279 1.29 12.82 0.60
C ARG A 279 1.31 13.64 -0.71
N ASN A 280 2.42 14.33 -1.01
CA ASN A 280 2.59 15.15 -2.21
C ASN A 280 3.19 14.38 -3.39
N PHE A 281 3.34 13.07 -3.26
CA PHE A 281 3.83 12.13 -4.27
C PHE A 281 2.74 11.12 -4.63
N LEU A 282 3.05 10.21 -5.56
CA LEU A 282 2.17 9.07 -5.83
C LEU A 282 1.94 8.25 -4.56
N VAL A 283 0.70 7.80 -4.34
CA VAL A 283 0.38 6.89 -3.24
C VAL A 283 1.10 5.57 -3.45
N LYS A 284 1.85 5.14 -2.44
CA LYS A 284 2.62 3.90 -2.45
C LYS A 284 1.84 2.75 -1.84
N ILE A 285 2.19 1.53 -2.23
CA ILE A 285 1.64 0.33 -1.60
C ILE A 285 2.74 -0.56 -1.04
N ASN A 286 2.45 -1.12 0.13
CA ASN A 286 3.25 -2.14 0.78
C ASN A 286 2.57 -3.51 0.64
N ALA A 287 3.35 -4.53 0.28
CA ALA A 287 2.92 -5.92 0.32
C ALA A 287 3.52 -6.63 1.54
N ASN A 288 2.69 -7.36 2.29
CA ASN A 288 3.13 -8.18 3.41
C ASN A 288 3.41 -9.60 2.94
N ILE A 289 4.60 -10.11 3.22
CA ILE A 289 4.97 -11.51 3.04
C ILE A 289 5.48 -12.05 4.37
N GLY A 290 5.83 -13.31 4.43
CA GLY A 290 6.46 -13.91 5.61
C GLY A 290 6.02 -15.35 5.80
N ASN A 291 6.95 -16.19 6.24
CA ASN A 291 6.69 -17.56 6.59
C ASN A 291 6.00 -17.68 7.95
N SER A 292 5.38 -18.82 8.19
CA SER A 292 4.86 -19.20 9.50
C SER A 292 5.51 -20.48 10.01
N ALA A 293 5.26 -20.82 11.25
CA ALA A 293 5.79 -22.06 11.84
C ALA A 293 5.34 -23.36 11.12
N VAL A 294 4.31 -23.25 10.26
CA VAL A 294 3.65 -24.41 9.63
C VAL A 294 3.75 -24.41 8.10
N THR A 295 4.10 -23.29 7.47
CA THR A 295 4.08 -23.16 6.01
C THR A 295 5.03 -22.09 5.50
N SER A 296 5.39 -22.21 4.25
CA SER A 296 6.27 -21.39 3.43
C SER A 296 7.77 -21.60 3.69
N SER A 297 8.53 -21.65 2.60
CA SER A 297 9.99 -21.78 2.56
C SER A 297 10.66 -20.45 2.23
N ILE A 298 11.98 -20.38 2.35
CA ILE A 298 12.77 -19.21 1.90
C ILE A 298 12.53 -18.93 0.42
N GLU A 299 12.48 -19.96 -0.42
CA GLU A 299 12.20 -19.86 -1.85
C GLU A 299 10.86 -19.21 -2.14
N GLU A 300 9.80 -19.68 -1.44
CA GLU A 300 8.45 -19.15 -1.62
C GLU A 300 8.34 -17.67 -1.17
N GLU A 301 9.06 -17.27 -0.11
CA GLU A 301 9.05 -15.88 0.34
C GLU A 301 9.79 -14.95 -0.63
N VAL A 302 10.93 -15.38 -1.18
CA VAL A 302 11.63 -14.59 -2.20
C VAL A 302 10.80 -14.50 -3.48
N GLU A 303 10.13 -15.58 -3.91
CA GLU A 303 9.22 -15.53 -5.07
C GLU A 303 8.02 -14.61 -4.82
N LYS A 304 7.40 -14.65 -3.64
CA LYS A 304 6.32 -13.72 -3.28
C LYS A 304 6.77 -12.26 -3.29
N MET A 305 7.99 -11.99 -2.81
CA MET A 305 8.59 -10.66 -2.89
C MET A 305 8.72 -10.20 -4.34
N VAL A 306 9.39 -10.99 -5.20
CA VAL A 306 9.58 -10.67 -6.62
C VAL A 306 8.24 -10.52 -7.34
N TRP A 307 7.29 -11.39 -7.04
CA TRP A 307 5.94 -11.34 -7.61
C TRP A 307 5.20 -10.06 -7.21
N SER A 308 5.27 -9.65 -5.93
CA SER A 308 4.63 -8.43 -5.46
C SER A 308 5.15 -7.17 -6.16
N ILE A 309 6.48 -7.06 -6.31
CA ILE A 309 7.09 -5.89 -6.98
C ILE A 309 6.84 -5.89 -8.49
N ARG A 310 6.75 -7.06 -9.13
CA ARG A 310 6.35 -7.14 -10.53
C ARG A 310 4.97 -6.52 -10.77
N TRP A 311 4.03 -6.70 -9.86
CA TRP A 311 2.67 -6.16 -9.97
C TRP A 311 2.52 -4.75 -9.39
N GLY A 312 3.57 -4.16 -8.87
CA GLY A 312 3.59 -2.76 -8.47
C GLY A 312 3.68 -2.50 -6.96
N GLY A 313 4.08 -3.51 -6.16
CA GLY A 313 4.44 -3.30 -4.76
C GLY A 313 5.61 -2.34 -4.65
N ASP A 314 5.45 -1.23 -3.93
CA ASP A 314 6.48 -0.19 -3.78
C ASP A 314 7.43 -0.49 -2.62
N THR A 315 6.96 -1.20 -1.62
CA THR A 315 7.72 -1.75 -0.49
C THR A 315 7.20 -3.15 -0.15
N VAL A 316 8.00 -3.91 0.58
CA VAL A 316 7.60 -5.22 1.09
C VAL A 316 7.92 -5.30 2.58
N MET A 317 6.99 -5.84 3.39
CA MET A 317 7.26 -6.18 4.78
C MET A 317 7.42 -7.68 4.94
N ASP A 318 8.54 -8.09 5.53
CA ASP A 318 8.76 -9.45 6.01
C ASP A 318 8.16 -9.60 7.42
N LEU A 319 7.01 -10.25 7.50
CA LEU A 319 6.29 -10.55 8.73
C LEU A 319 6.52 -11.99 9.22
N SER A 320 7.63 -12.59 8.88
CA SER A 320 7.98 -13.96 9.24
C SER A 320 7.90 -14.19 10.75
N THR A 321 7.23 -15.29 11.13
CA THR A 321 7.05 -15.75 12.51
C THR A 321 7.48 -17.21 12.69
N GLY A 322 7.97 -17.83 11.62
CA GLY A 322 8.43 -19.21 11.60
C GLY A 322 9.85 -19.39 12.12
N LYS A 323 10.47 -20.49 11.70
CA LYS A 323 11.90 -20.74 11.93
C LYS A 323 12.74 -20.02 10.90
N ASN A 324 14.01 -19.79 11.22
CA ASN A 324 14.99 -19.23 10.28
C ASN A 324 14.65 -17.82 9.76
N ILE A 325 14.00 -17.01 10.62
CA ILE A 325 13.63 -15.61 10.28
C ILE A 325 14.86 -14.81 9.81
N HIS A 326 16.01 -15.01 10.46
CA HIS A 326 17.26 -14.36 10.09
C HIS A 326 17.70 -14.68 8.66
N GLU A 327 17.73 -15.96 8.30
CA GLU A 327 18.17 -16.40 6.98
C GLU A 327 17.14 -16.01 5.92
N THR A 328 15.85 -16.22 6.18
CA THR A 328 14.77 -15.81 5.26
C THR A 328 14.89 -14.34 4.90
N ARG A 329 15.04 -13.47 5.91
CA ARG A 329 15.18 -12.03 5.71
C ARG A 329 16.45 -11.66 4.92
N GLU A 330 17.60 -12.33 5.18
CA GLU A 330 18.82 -12.08 4.42
C GLU A 330 18.63 -12.37 2.92
N TRP A 331 17.97 -13.49 2.57
CA TRP A 331 17.63 -13.83 1.19
C TRP A 331 16.67 -12.79 0.55
N ILE A 332 15.67 -12.32 1.30
CA ILE A 332 14.74 -11.30 0.83
C ILE A 332 15.49 -9.98 0.56
N LEU A 333 16.27 -9.49 1.52
CA LEU A 333 17.01 -8.22 1.42
C LEU A 333 17.98 -8.22 0.23
N ARG A 334 18.77 -9.27 0.09
CA ARG A 334 19.78 -9.34 -0.99
C ARG A 334 19.17 -9.44 -2.38
N ASN A 335 17.89 -9.81 -2.49
CA ASN A 335 17.16 -9.95 -3.74
C ASN A 335 16.08 -8.88 -3.93
N SER A 336 15.97 -7.89 -3.04
CA SER A 336 14.96 -6.85 -3.14
C SER A 336 15.50 -5.56 -3.74
N PRO A 337 14.92 -5.06 -4.84
CA PRO A 337 15.19 -3.71 -5.34
C PRO A 337 14.31 -2.64 -4.69
N VAL A 338 13.41 -3.02 -3.77
CA VAL A 338 12.52 -2.10 -3.05
C VAL A 338 12.80 -2.16 -1.55
N PRO A 339 12.46 -1.11 -0.78
CA PRO A 339 12.65 -1.11 0.66
C PRO A 339 11.93 -2.27 1.35
N ILE A 340 12.60 -2.87 2.34
CA ILE A 340 12.07 -3.94 3.18
C ILE A 340 11.80 -3.43 4.58
N GLY A 341 10.55 -3.64 5.03
CA GLY A 341 10.15 -3.38 6.41
C GLY A 341 10.02 -4.65 7.24
N THR A 342 10.10 -4.51 8.55
CA THR A 342 9.87 -5.61 9.50
C THR A 342 9.15 -5.14 10.75
N VAL A 343 8.69 -6.11 11.54
CA VAL A 343 8.17 -5.91 12.90
C VAL A 343 9.11 -6.62 13.88
N PRO A 344 10.17 -5.97 14.38
CA PRO A 344 11.25 -6.63 15.13
C PRO A 344 10.78 -7.41 16.36
N ILE A 345 9.68 -7.01 16.98
CA ILE A 345 9.13 -7.71 18.14
C ILE A 345 8.70 -9.15 17.82
N TYR A 346 8.41 -9.50 16.56
CA TYR A 346 8.06 -10.88 16.18
C TYR A 346 9.26 -11.81 16.32
N GLN A 347 10.44 -11.39 15.82
CA GLN A 347 11.67 -12.15 15.98
C GLN A 347 12.15 -12.15 17.43
N ALA A 348 12.01 -11.02 18.15
CA ALA A 348 12.31 -10.99 19.58
C ALA A 348 11.45 -12.00 20.37
N LEU A 349 10.17 -12.12 20.01
CA LEU A 349 9.26 -13.08 20.61
C LEU A 349 9.65 -14.54 20.28
N GLU A 350 10.12 -14.79 19.05
CA GLU A 350 10.63 -16.12 18.67
C GLU A 350 11.86 -16.50 19.51
N LYS A 351 12.78 -15.57 19.77
CA LYS A 351 13.97 -15.78 20.62
C LYS A 351 13.63 -16.18 22.07
N VAL A 352 12.43 -15.84 22.56
CA VAL A 352 11.91 -16.22 23.88
C VAL A 352 10.84 -17.31 23.80
N ASN A 353 10.84 -18.12 22.74
CA ASN A 353 9.91 -19.24 22.53
C ASN A 353 8.43 -18.85 22.64
N GLY A 354 8.07 -17.67 22.14
CA GLY A 354 6.68 -17.21 22.04
C GLY A 354 6.08 -16.74 23.37
N LYS A 355 6.86 -16.43 24.38
CA LYS A 355 6.40 -15.93 25.68
C LYS A 355 6.62 -14.43 25.81
N PRO A 356 5.58 -13.59 25.64
CA PRO A 356 5.74 -12.14 25.73
C PRO A 356 6.32 -11.67 27.07
N GLU A 357 5.99 -12.33 28.17
CA GLU A 357 6.47 -12.03 29.52
C GLU A 357 7.99 -12.22 29.69
N ASP A 358 8.63 -13.05 28.86
CA ASP A 358 10.09 -13.29 28.93
C ASP A 358 10.88 -12.27 28.06
N LEU A 359 10.20 -11.37 27.34
CA LEU A 359 10.87 -10.32 26.57
C LEU A 359 11.58 -9.33 27.49
N THR A 360 12.80 -8.93 27.08
CA THR A 360 13.57 -7.87 27.75
C THR A 360 14.01 -6.82 26.75
N TRP A 361 14.39 -5.66 27.26
CA TRP A 361 14.98 -4.61 26.44
C TRP A 361 16.24 -5.08 25.71
N GLU A 362 17.09 -5.84 26.36
CA GLU A 362 18.36 -6.33 25.83
C GLU A 362 18.15 -7.26 24.64
N ILE A 363 17.19 -8.19 24.72
CA ILE A 363 16.81 -9.09 23.62
C ILE A 363 16.27 -8.28 22.44
N PHE A 364 15.40 -7.32 22.72
CA PHE A 364 14.82 -6.48 21.68
C PHE A 364 15.89 -5.57 21.03
N ARG A 365 16.74 -4.96 21.84
CA ARG A 365 17.86 -4.12 21.37
C ARG A 365 18.82 -4.89 20.46
N ASP A 366 19.22 -6.11 20.85
CA ASP A 366 20.05 -6.98 20.00
C ASP A 366 19.35 -7.33 18.69
N THR A 367 18.02 -7.54 18.72
CA THR A 367 17.23 -7.80 17.53
C THR A 367 17.18 -6.58 16.59
N LEU A 368 17.04 -5.36 17.11
CA LEU A 368 17.11 -4.14 16.30
C LEU A 368 18.47 -4.01 15.61
N ILE A 369 19.56 -4.21 16.35
CA ILE A 369 20.93 -4.12 15.81
C ILE A 369 21.14 -5.20 14.73
N GLU A 370 20.72 -6.44 14.99
CA GLU A 370 20.78 -7.53 14.02
C GLU A 370 20.12 -7.15 12.69
N GLN A 371 18.89 -6.66 12.73
CA GLN A 371 18.10 -6.31 11.55
C GLN A 371 18.64 -5.05 10.86
N ALA A 372 19.14 -4.09 11.63
CA ALA A 372 19.80 -2.89 11.10
C ALA A 372 21.05 -3.23 10.28
N GLU A 373 21.88 -4.13 10.80
CA GLU A 373 23.10 -4.60 10.13
C GLU A 373 22.81 -5.52 8.94
N GLN A 374 21.66 -6.16 8.90
CA GLN A 374 21.20 -6.89 7.70
C GLN A 374 20.73 -5.97 6.59
N GLY A 375 20.21 -4.77 6.92
CA GLY A 375 19.79 -3.79 5.94
C GLY A 375 18.29 -3.53 5.89
N VAL A 376 17.52 -3.86 6.93
CA VAL A 376 16.09 -3.51 6.97
C VAL A 376 15.92 -2.00 6.93
N ASP A 377 15.04 -1.51 6.03
CA ASP A 377 14.91 -0.09 5.71
C ASP A 377 13.95 0.66 6.64
N TYR A 378 12.96 -0.03 7.21
CA TYR A 378 12.07 0.56 8.20
C TYR A 378 11.55 -0.48 9.20
N PHE A 379 11.35 -0.03 10.44
CA PHE A 379 10.87 -0.85 11.53
C PHE A 379 9.49 -0.41 12.00
N THR A 380 8.56 -1.36 12.13
CA THR A 380 7.32 -1.14 12.86
C THR A 380 7.56 -1.35 14.36
N ILE A 381 7.41 -0.26 15.13
CA ILE A 381 7.64 -0.25 16.58
C ILE A 381 6.37 0.19 17.31
N HIS A 382 5.75 -0.71 18.07
CA HIS A 382 4.50 -0.47 18.80
C HIS A 382 4.73 0.26 20.14
N ALA A 383 5.47 1.36 20.11
CA ALA A 383 5.80 2.14 21.31
C ALA A 383 4.60 2.97 21.84
N GLY A 384 3.58 3.18 21.02
CA GLY A 384 2.36 3.91 21.41
C GLY A 384 1.39 3.11 22.28
N VAL A 385 1.58 1.79 22.41
CA VAL A 385 0.76 0.91 23.29
C VAL A 385 1.15 1.15 24.74
N LEU A 386 0.50 2.10 25.40
CA LEU A 386 0.78 2.46 26.79
C LEU A 386 -0.14 1.73 27.75
N LEU A 387 0.38 1.42 28.95
CA LEU A 387 -0.36 0.74 30.00
C LEU A 387 -1.70 1.42 30.28
N ARG A 388 -1.76 2.75 30.24
CA ARG A 388 -2.98 3.54 30.46
C ARG A 388 -4.07 3.35 29.40
N TYR A 389 -3.72 2.91 28.19
CA TYR A 389 -4.68 2.71 27.10
C TYR A 389 -5.23 1.29 27.03
N VAL A 390 -4.48 0.30 27.55
CA VAL A 390 -4.89 -1.11 27.51
C VAL A 390 -6.30 -1.33 28.13
N PRO A 391 -6.66 -0.76 29.28
CA PRO A 391 -8.00 -0.90 29.83
C PRO A 391 -9.13 -0.33 28.94
N LEU A 392 -8.83 0.64 28.08
CA LEU A 392 -9.83 1.24 27.18
C LEU A 392 -10.32 0.24 26.13
N THR A 393 -9.54 -0.79 25.82
CA THR A 393 -9.91 -1.84 24.86
C THR A 393 -10.83 -2.91 25.44
N ALA A 394 -11.11 -2.89 26.76
CA ALA A 394 -11.87 -3.95 27.43
C ALA A 394 -13.32 -4.09 26.95
N LYS A 395 -13.89 -3.04 26.37
CA LYS A 395 -15.26 -3.03 25.82
C LYS A 395 -15.32 -3.32 24.33
N ARG A 396 -14.20 -3.44 23.66
CA ARG A 396 -14.13 -3.73 22.22
C ARG A 396 -14.64 -5.13 21.93
N ILE A 397 -15.28 -5.30 20.78
CA ILE A 397 -15.72 -6.60 20.29
C ILE A 397 -14.51 -7.48 19.96
N THR A 398 -13.49 -6.90 19.32
CA THR A 398 -12.30 -7.64 18.86
C THR A 398 -11.07 -7.42 19.75
N GLY A 399 -11.16 -6.60 20.79
CA GLY A 399 -10.06 -6.35 21.72
C GLY A 399 -8.85 -5.68 21.07
N ILE A 400 -7.66 -6.31 21.20
CA ILE A 400 -6.41 -5.85 20.59
C ILE A 400 -5.99 -6.82 19.48
N VAL A 401 -6.28 -6.49 18.23
CA VAL A 401 -6.06 -7.37 17.07
C VAL A 401 -4.65 -7.29 16.50
N SER A 402 -3.93 -6.20 16.76
CA SER A 402 -2.53 -6.09 16.38
C SER A 402 -1.67 -7.09 17.13
N ARG A 403 -0.92 -7.93 16.40
CA ARG A 403 0.01 -8.90 17.02
C ARG A 403 1.04 -8.21 17.92
N GLY A 404 1.68 -7.15 17.41
CA GLY A 404 2.64 -6.37 18.20
C GLY A 404 1.99 -5.65 19.38
N GLY A 405 0.79 -5.09 19.16
CA GLY A 405 0.00 -4.45 20.22
C GLY A 405 -0.37 -5.40 21.33
N SER A 406 -0.87 -6.61 21.01
CA SER A 406 -1.25 -7.62 22.00
C SER A 406 -0.05 -8.20 22.77
N ILE A 407 1.11 -8.37 22.11
CA ILE A 407 2.37 -8.76 22.76
C ILE A 407 2.76 -7.73 23.81
N MET A 408 2.78 -6.44 23.45
CA MET A 408 3.16 -5.37 24.37
C MET A 408 2.13 -5.17 25.49
N ALA A 409 0.83 -5.24 25.18
CA ALA A 409 -0.20 -5.18 26.21
C ALA A 409 -0.06 -6.31 27.24
N LYS A 410 0.17 -7.56 26.79
CA LYS A 410 0.44 -8.70 27.68
C LYS A 410 1.70 -8.47 28.51
N TRP A 411 2.77 -7.97 27.93
CA TRP A 411 4.00 -7.65 28.65
C TRP A 411 3.76 -6.60 29.75
N CYS A 412 3.10 -5.49 29.41
CA CYS A 412 2.78 -4.42 30.36
C CYS A 412 1.96 -4.94 31.56
N LEU A 413 0.96 -5.77 31.29
CA LEU A 413 0.10 -6.33 32.33
C LEU A 413 0.86 -7.36 33.22
N ALA A 414 1.71 -8.21 32.61
CA ALA A 414 2.47 -9.21 33.34
C ALA A 414 3.50 -8.58 34.30
N HIS A 415 4.12 -7.48 33.88
CA HIS A 415 5.16 -6.82 34.66
C HIS A 415 4.67 -5.63 35.49
N HIS A 416 3.43 -5.17 35.31
CA HIS A 416 2.91 -3.93 35.89
C HIS A 416 3.81 -2.73 35.61
N LYS A 417 4.38 -2.67 34.40
CA LYS A 417 5.31 -1.64 33.95
C LYS A 417 4.87 -1.06 32.63
N GLU A 418 5.32 0.17 32.37
CA GLU A 418 5.11 0.81 31.07
C GLU A 418 5.91 0.10 29.97
N ASN A 419 5.37 0.12 28.76
CA ASN A 419 5.93 -0.46 27.55
C ASN A 419 7.43 -0.09 27.40
N PHE A 420 8.31 -1.10 27.39
CA PHE A 420 9.75 -0.87 27.30
C PHE A 420 10.18 -0.25 25.96
N LEU A 421 9.37 -0.38 24.88
CA LEU A 421 9.62 0.29 23.62
C LEU A 421 9.44 1.81 23.75
N TYR A 422 8.47 2.24 24.56
CA TYR A 422 8.24 3.64 24.88
C TYR A 422 9.34 4.19 25.79
N THR A 423 9.67 3.48 26.86
CA THR A 423 10.65 3.96 27.86
C THR A 423 12.09 4.02 27.33
N ASN A 424 12.42 3.21 26.30
CA ASN A 424 13.73 3.21 25.64
C ASN A 424 13.69 3.87 24.24
N TRP A 425 12.68 4.72 23.96
CA TRP A 425 12.50 5.30 22.63
C TRP A 425 13.72 6.04 22.11
N ARG A 426 14.41 6.80 22.96
CA ARG A 426 15.61 7.56 22.57
C ARG A 426 16.76 6.65 22.16
N GLU A 427 16.98 5.54 22.86
CA GLU A 427 18.01 4.56 22.49
C GLU A 427 17.66 3.86 21.15
N ILE A 428 16.36 3.59 20.90
CA ILE A 428 15.90 3.10 19.60
C ILE A 428 16.24 4.12 18.52
N CYS A 429 15.96 5.41 18.73
CA CYS A 429 16.31 6.47 17.77
C CYS A 429 17.81 6.54 17.46
N GLU A 430 18.68 6.36 18.46
CA GLU A 430 20.13 6.32 18.26
C GLU A 430 20.56 5.15 17.35
N ILE A 431 19.97 3.98 17.56
CA ILE A 431 20.22 2.81 16.69
C ILE A 431 19.76 3.11 15.26
N MET A 432 18.55 3.63 15.09
CA MET A 432 17.98 3.91 13.76
C MET A 432 18.80 4.96 13.00
N ALA A 433 19.21 6.03 13.68
CA ALA A 433 20.04 7.09 13.11
C ALA A 433 21.42 6.62 12.61
N ALA A 434 21.96 5.56 13.22
CA ALA A 434 23.27 5.01 12.86
C ALA A 434 23.27 4.22 11.55
N TYR A 435 22.11 3.84 11.00
CA TYR A 435 21.97 2.98 9.83
C TYR A 435 21.02 3.53 8.77
N ASP A 436 20.44 4.73 8.95
CA ASP A 436 19.39 5.33 8.10
C ASP A 436 18.14 4.46 8.00
N ILE A 437 17.61 4.04 9.13
CA ILE A 437 16.39 3.27 9.21
C ILE A 437 15.23 4.22 9.54
N SER A 438 14.11 4.08 8.83
CA SER A 438 12.90 4.86 9.09
C SER A 438 11.99 4.16 10.11
N PHE A 439 11.25 4.94 10.91
CA PHE A 439 10.17 4.42 11.72
C PHE A 439 8.90 4.22 10.89
N SER A 440 8.22 3.09 11.14
CA SER A 440 6.78 2.93 11.05
C SER A 440 6.27 2.84 12.49
N ILE A 441 5.79 3.95 13.08
CA ILE A 441 5.31 3.90 14.46
C ILE A 441 3.98 3.16 14.48
N GLY A 442 4.00 1.94 15.06
CA GLY A 442 2.92 0.97 14.96
C GLY A 442 1.62 1.41 15.64
N ASP A 443 0.51 1.03 15.06
CA ASP A 443 -0.86 1.23 15.56
C ASP A 443 -1.35 -0.02 16.32
N GLY A 444 -0.70 -0.35 17.41
CA GLY A 444 -0.98 -1.55 18.21
C GLY A 444 -2.40 -1.62 18.77
N LEU A 445 -3.07 -0.49 18.89
CA LEU A 445 -4.44 -0.37 19.37
C LEU A 445 -5.43 0.00 18.25
N ARG A 446 -5.11 -0.29 16.99
CA ARG A 446 -6.05 -0.13 15.88
C ARG A 446 -7.32 -0.96 16.08
N PRO A 447 -8.49 -0.50 15.59
CA PRO A 447 -9.72 -1.29 15.64
C PRO A 447 -9.61 -2.53 14.73
N GLY A 448 -10.17 -3.65 15.19
CA GLY A 448 -10.22 -4.91 14.45
C GLY A 448 -11.59 -5.24 13.87
N CYS A 449 -12.56 -4.34 14.03
CA CYS A 449 -13.86 -4.38 13.37
C CYS A 449 -14.46 -2.96 13.34
N ILE A 450 -15.48 -2.79 12.52
CA ILE A 450 -16.17 -1.51 12.31
C ILE A 450 -16.73 -0.93 13.62
N ALA A 451 -17.21 -1.80 14.52
CA ALA A 451 -17.82 -1.37 15.77
C ALA A 451 -16.81 -0.75 16.76
N ASP A 452 -15.53 -1.08 16.64
CA ASP A 452 -14.47 -0.60 17.52
C ASP A 452 -13.76 0.67 16.97
N ALA A 453 -14.18 1.17 15.80
CA ALA A 453 -13.53 2.27 15.11
C ALA A 453 -13.63 3.59 15.89
N ASN A 454 -12.55 4.37 15.85
CA ASN A 454 -12.47 5.73 16.41
C ASN A 454 -12.69 5.83 17.93
N ASP A 455 -12.34 4.80 18.67
CA ASP A 455 -12.43 4.82 20.12
C ASP A 455 -11.25 5.56 20.79
N ASP A 456 -11.36 5.73 22.12
CA ASP A 456 -10.36 6.43 22.92
C ASP A 456 -9.00 5.72 22.94
N ALA A 457 -8.96 4.38 22.80
CA ALA A 457 -7.73 3.62 22.74
C ALA A 457 -6.96 3.90 21.45
N GLN A 458 -7.64 3.87 20.31
CA GLN A 458 -7.06 4.18 19.00
C GLN A 458 -6.50 5.60 18.98
N PHE A 459 -7.31 6.58 19.36
CA PHE A 459 -6.89 7.99 19.29
C PHE A 459 -5.90 8.37 20.40
N GLY A 460 -5.93 7.70 21.54
CA GLY A 460 -4.90 7.84 22.57
C GLY A 460 -3.53 7.42 22.07
N GLU A 461 -3.46 6.26 21.38
CA GLU A 461 -2.22 5.80 20.74
C GLU A 461 -1.76 6.75 19.64
N LEU A 462 -2.66 7.24 18.78
CA LEU A 462 -2.31 8.17 17.71
C LEU A 462 -1.66 9.47 18.24
N LYS A 463 -2.16 10.00 19.36
CA LYS A 463 -1.52 11.15 20.03
C LYS A 463 -0.10 10.83 20.50
N THR A 464 0.08 9.65 21.09
CA THR A 464 1.40 9.19 21.53
C THR A 464 2.34 8.98 20.32
N GLN A 465 1.83 8.48 19.20
CA GLN A 465 2.62 8.40 17.95
C GLN A 465 3.13 9.80 17.55
N GLY A 466 2.29 10.83 17.65
CA GLY A 466 2.69 12.21 17.38
C GLY A 466 3.77 12.75 18.32
N GLU A 467 3.74 12.38 19.61
CA GLU A 467 4.79 12.71 20.58
C GLU A 467 6.11 12.02 20.22
N LEU A 468 6.04 10.72 19.91
CA LEU A 468 7.19 9.89 19.53
C LEU A 468 7.83 10.36 18.21
N THR A 469 7.02 10.81 17.27
CA THR A 469 7.46 11.40 15.99
C THR A 469 8.37 12.59 16.22
N LYS A 470 7.98 13.53 17.10
CA LYS A 470 8.78 14.72 17.41
C LYS A 470 10.11 14.37 18.06
N ILE A 471 10.11 13.36 18.96
CA ILE A 471 11.34 12.88 19.60
C ILE A 471 12.26 12.23 18.55
N ALA A 472 11.74 11.42 17.64
CA ALA A 472 12.53 10.79 16.57
C ALA A 472 13.18 11.85 15.66
N TRP A 473 12.48 12.93 15.36
CA TRP A 473 13.01 14.05 14.58
C TRP A 473 14.14 14.83 15.28
N GLU A 474 14.23 14.80 16.63
CA GLU A 474 15.39 15.35 17.36
C GLU A 474 16.69 14.56 17.04
N TYR A 475 16.53 13.28 16.66
CA TYR A 475 17.64 12.40 16.26
C TYR A 475 17.86 12.35 14.74
N ASP A 476 17.15 13.17 13.96
CA ASP A 476 17.10 13.13 12.50
C ASP A 476 16.64 11.77 11.93
N VAL A 477 15.79 11.04 12.65
CA VAL A 477 15.22 9.78 12.16
C VAL A 477 13.91 10.06 11.44
N GLN A 478 13.77 9.50 10.24
CA GLN A 478 12.57 9.59 9.41
C GLN A 478 11.42 8.79 10.02
N VAL A 479 10.20 9.32 9.95
CA VAL A 479 9.03 8.72 10.57
C VAL A 479 7.85 8.68 9.60
N MET A 480 7.16 7.55 9.54
CA MET A 480 5.76 7.42 9.15
C MET A 480 4.97 6.82 10.31
N ASN A 481 3.68 7.14 10.39
CA ASN A 481 2.78 6.63 11.42
C ASN A 481 1.86 5.57 10.83
N GLU A 482 1.63 4.47 11.54
CA GLU A 482 0.62 3.49 11.15
C GLU A 482 -0.79 3.94 11.55
N GLY A 483 -1.80 3.50 10.80
CA GLY A 483 -3.18 3.85 11.01
C GLY A 483 -4.16 2.70 10.78
N PRO A 484 -5.46 2.94 11.02
CA PRO A 484 -6.46 1.94 11.31
C PRO A 484 -6.73 0.95 10.17
N GLY A 485 -7.11 -0.27 10.56
CA GLY A 485 -7.48 -1.35 9.64
C GLY A 485 -8.99 -1.47 9.37
N HIS A 486 -9.87 -1.02 10.29
CA HIS A 486 -11.33 -1.15 10.13
C HIS A 486 -11.99 0.18 10.50
N VAL A 487 -12.52 0.90 9.51
CA VAL A 487 -13.19 2.20 9.72
C VAL A 487 -14.34 2.35 8.73
N PRO A 488 -15.56 2.61 9.17
CA PRO A 488 -16.68 2.86 8.27
C PRO A 488 -16.44 4.14 7.47
N MET A 489 -16.91 4.17 6.22
CA MET A 489 -16.58 5.21 5.23
C MET A 489 -16.71 6.66 5.75
N HIS A 490 -17.77 6.96 6.51
CA HIS A 490 -18.06 8.30 7.01
C HIS A 490 -17.06 8.78 8.10
N MET A 491 -16.28 7.89 8.71
CA MET A 491 -15.29 8.19 9.76
C MET A 491 -13.84 8.26 9.24
N ILE A 492 -13.59 7.87 7.99
CA ILE A 492 -12.24 7.79 7.42
C ILE A 492 -11.56 9.16 7.39
N LYS A 493 -12.29 10.20 7.00
CA LYS A 493 -11.75 11.56 6.90
C LYS A 493 -11.23 12.07 8.24
N GLU A 494 -11.97 11.81 9.33
CA GLU A 494 -11.57 12.19 10.69
C GLU A 494 -10.23 11.57 11.10
N ASN A 495 -9.98 10.29 10.73
CA ASN A 495 -8.70 9.63 10.99
C ASN A 495 -7.54 10.37 10.33
N MET A 496 -7.69 10.74 9.05
CA MET A 496 -6.65 11.47 8.33
C MET A 496 -6.42 12.86 8.90
N GLU A 497 -7.48 13.61 9.21
CA GLU A 497 -7.38 14.97 9.76
C GLU A 497 -6.67 14.97 11.13
N LYS A 498 -7.01 14.02 12.01
CA LYS A 498 -6.36 13.88 13.31
C LYS A 498 -4.91 13.48 13.20
N GLN A 499 -4.56 12.59 12.26
CA GLN A 499 -3.18 12.20 12.04
C GLN A 499 -2.35 13.39 11.54
N LEU A 500 -2.83 14.14 10.55
CA LEU A 500 -2.14 15.33 10.05
C LEU A 500 -1.87 16.34 11.15
N GLU A 501 -2.85 16.59 12.01
CA GLU A 501 -2.73 17.53 13.11
C GLU A 501 -1.78 17.02 14.21
N TRP A 502 -2.00 15.82 14.71
CA TRP A 502 -1.30 15.32 15.90
C TRP A 502 0.11 14.82 15.59
N CYS A 503 0.31 14.26 14.40
CA CYS A 503 1.60 13.76 13.94
C CYS A 503 2.36 14.76 13.05
N SER A 504 1.93 16.03 13.00
CA SER A 504 2.65 17.13 12.34
C SER A 504 2.93 16.86 10.85
N GLU A 505 1.94 16.33 10.13
CA GLU A 505 1.98 15.96 8.71
C GLU A 505 3.01 14.87 8.34
N ALA A 506 3.56 14.12 9.28
CA ALA A 506 4.35 12.93 8.97
C ALA A 506 3.53 11.98 8.07
N PRO A 507 4.15 11.22 7.15
CA PRO A 507 3.44 10.30 6.29
C PRO A 507 2.56 9.32 7.08
N PHE A 508 1.32 9.10 6.60
CA PHE A 508 0.43 8.11 7.17
C PHE A 508 0.49 6.83 6.35
N TYR A 509 0.59 5.69 7.03
CA TYR A 509 0.61 4.35 6.47
C TYR A 509 -0.55 3.56 7.05
N THR A 510 -1.54 3.17 6.24
CA THR A 510 -2.79 2.60 6.72
C THR A 510 -3.05 1.19 6.19
N LEU A 511 -3.60 0.32 7.03
CA LEU A 511 -4.07 -1.00 6.65
C LEU A 511 -5.51 -0.89 6.09
N GLY A 512 -5.65 -0.58 4.83
CA GLY A 512 -6.93 -0.28 4.20
C GLY A 512 -7.30 1.19 4.38
N PRO A 513 -8.39 1.54 5.12
CA PRO A 513 -9.15 0.67 6.01
C PRO A 513 -10.27 -0.16 5.34
N LEU A 514 -10.58 -1.31 5.93
CA LEU A 514 -11.77 -2.09 5.59
C LEU A 514 -13.02 -1.29 6.00
N THR A 515 -13.94 -1.09 5.06
CA THR A 515 -15.14 -0.26 5.26
C THR A 515 -16.35 -1.02 5.76
N THR A 516 -16.26 -2.35 5.79
CA THR A 516 -17.27 -3.29 6.30
C THR A 516 -16.62 -4.63 6.63
N ASP A 517 -17.22 -5.37 7.56
CA ASP A 517 -16.71 -6.67 8.04
C ASP A 517 -17.48 -7.87 7.42
N ILE A 518 -18.41 -7.64 6.49
CA ILE A 518 -19.37 -8.66 6.04
C ILE A 518 -18.82 -9.62 4.98
N ALA A 519 -17.62 -9.41 4.48
CA ALA A 519 -17.15 -10.06 3.27
C ALA A 519 -15.84 -10.86 3.43
N PRO A 520 -15.78 -11.89 4.32
CA PRO A 520 -14.61 -12.76 4.41
C PRO A 520 -14.28 -13.39 3.05
N GLY A 521 -12.99 -13.38 2.67
CA GLY A 521 -12.54 -13.81 1.33
C GLY A 521 -12.57 -12.71 0.26
N TYR A 522 -13.17 -11.56 0.57
CA TYR A 522 -13.21 -10.35 -0.28
C TYR A 522 -12.67 -9.12 0.46
N ASP A 523 -11.90 -9.31 1.52
CA ASP A 523 -11.35 -8.22 2.34
C ASP A 523 -10.47 -7.26 1.54
N HIS A 524 -9.80 -7.74 0.49
CA HIS A 524 -9.06 -6.91 -0.46
C HIS A 524 -9.95 -5.89 -1.20
N ILE A 525 -11.22 -6.20 -1.43
CA ILE A 525 -12.20 -5.29 -2.06
C ILE A 525 -12.70 -4.28 -1.02
N THR A 526 -13.17 -4.76 0.15
CA THR A 526 -13.73 -3.88 1.20
C THR A 526 -12.70 -2.89 1.71
N SER A 527 -11.43 -3.30 1.79
CA SER A 527 -10.32 -2.45 2.17
C SER A 527 -9.86 -1.50 1.07
N ALA A 528 -9.87 -1.93 -0.20
CA ALA A 528 -9.53 -1.05 -1.32
C ALA A 528 -10.47 0.16 -1.44
N ILE A 529 -11.75 0.02 -1.07
CA ILE A 529 -12.70 1.14 -0.97
C ILE A 529 -12.19 2.20 0.01
N GLY A 530 -11.88 1.79 1.23
CA GLY A 530 -11.38 2.70 2.26
C GLY A 530 -9.98 3.22 1.95
N ALA A 531 -9.11 2.39 1.36
CA ALA A 531 -7.77 2.76 0.93
C ALA A 531 -7.81 3.89 -0.12
N ALA A 532 -8.71 3.81 -1.12
CA ALA A 532 -8.89 4.87 -2.10
C ALA A 532 -9.34 6.18 -1.43
N MET A 533 -10.27 6.11 -0.46
CA MET A 533 -10.76 7.27 0.27
C MET A 533 -9.66 7.91 1.12
N ILE A 534 -8.97 7.13 1.95
CA ILE A 534 -7.97 7.67 2.86
C ILE A 534 -6.73 8.15 2.10
N GLY A 535 -6.37 7.48 1.00
CA GLY A 535 -5.33 7.91 0.07
C GLY A 535 -5.66 9.26 -0.57
N TRP A 536 -6.91 9.47 -0.97
CA TRP A 536 -7.37 10.76 -1.47
C TRP A 536 -7.29 11.86 -0.40
N TYR A 537 -7.62 11.56 0.86
CA TYR A 537 -7.52 12.52 1.96
C TYR A 537 -6.08 12.81 2.39
N GLY A 538 -5.09 12.00 2.00
CA GLY A 538 -3.68 12.33 2.26
C GLY A 538 -2.77 11.20 2.74
N THR A 539 -3.28 9.97 2.92
CA THR A 539 -2.42 8.82 3.23
C THR A 539 -1.37 8.64 2.14
N ALA A 540 -0.13 8.42 2.57
CA ALA A 540 1.03 8.36 1.69
C ALA A 540 1.37 6.93 1.24
N MET A 541 1.08 5.93 2.09
CA MET A 541 1.30 4.51 1.80
C MET A 541 0.13 3.68 2.31
N LEU A 542 -0.24 2.68 1.54
CA LEU A 542 -1.31 1.74 1.83
C LEU A 542 -0.73 0.35 2.05
N CYS A 543 -1.04 -0.27 3.18
CA CYS A 543 -0.78 -1.68 3.41
C CYS A 543 -1.83 -2.51 2.69
N TYR A 544 -1.40 -3.37 1.79
CA TYR A 544 -2.34 -4.21 1.06
C TYR A 544 -3.04 -5.23 1.97
N VAL A 545 -4.19 -5.65 1.52
CA VAL A 545 -4.97 -6.75 2.09
C VAL A 545 -5.20 -7.78 0.97
N THR A 546 -5.08 -9.06 1.30
CA THR A 546 -5.30 -10.15 0.35
C THR A 546 -6.69 -10.78 0.55
N PRO A 547 -7.19 -11.60 -0.40
CA PRO A 547 -8.42 -12.35 -0.21
C PRO A 547 -8.42 -13.27 1.02
N LYS A 548 -7.21 -13.67 1.48
CA LYS A 548 -7.02 -14.56 2.65
C LYS A 548 -6.85 -13.82 3.96
N GLU A 549 -7.05 -12.50 4.01
CA GLU A 549 -7.02 -11.76 5.27
C GLU A 549 -7.97 -12.41 6.28
N HIS A 550 -7.58 -12.51 7.54
CA HIS A 550 -8.29 -13.21 8.62
C HIS A 550 -8.53 -14.73 8.42
N LEU A 551 -8.16 -15.31 7.26
CA LEU A 551 -8.47 -16.70 6.91
C LEU A 551 -7.24 -17.61 6.80
N GLY A 552 -6.11 -17.09 6.29
CA GLY A 552 -4.93 -17.92 6.06
C GLY A 552 -3.72 -17.15 5.54
N LEU A 553 -2.59 -17.86 5.41
CA LEU A 553 -1.38 -17.30 4.82
C LEU A 553 -1.55 -17.20 3.29
N PRO A 554 -1.32 -16.02 2.68
CA PRO A 554 -1.45 -15.84 1.25
C PRO A 554 -0.37 -16.61 0.48
N ASP A 555 -0.77 -17.18 -0.65
CA ASP A 555 0.15 -17.66 -1.68
C ASP A 555 0.47 -16.56 -2.70
N ARG A 556 1.23 -16.91 -3.74
CA ARG A 556 1.65 -15.97 -4.77
C ARG A 556 0.47 -15.29 -5.49
N ASP A 557 -0.58 -16.03 -5.79
CA ASP A 557 -1.72 -15.51 -6.54
C ASP A 557 -2.59 -14.59 -5.66
N ASP A 558 -2.74 -14.90 -4.39
CA ASP A 558 -3.37 -14.00 -3.41
C ASP A 558 -2.59 -12.69 -3.26
N VAL A 559 -1.24 -12.75 -3.27
CA VAL A 559 -0.38 -11.57 -3.25
C VAL A 559 -0.64 -10.70 -4.47
N LYS A 560 -0.72 -11.29 -5.68
CA LYS A 560 -1.08 -10.56 -6.90
C LYS A 560 -2.44 -9.87 -6.78
N GLU A 561 -3.46 -10.60 -6.34
CA GLU A 561 -4.83 -10.09 -6.21
C GLU A 561 -4.87 -8.89 -5.25
N GLY A 562 -4.22 -8.99 -4.09
CA GLY A 562 -4.10 -7.90 -3.13
C GLY A 562 -3.34 -6.69 -3.69
N VAL A 563 -2.20 -6.89 -4.35
CA VAL A 563 -1.42 -5.81 -4.97
C VAL A 563 -2.24 -5.08 -6.03
N ILE A 564 -2.92 -5.81 -6.93
CA ILE A 564 -3.74 -5.20 -7.98
C ILE A 564 -4.89 -4.40 -7.38
N ALA A 565 -5.61 -4.93 -6.39
CA ALA A 565 -6.70 -4.21 -5.72
C ALA A 565 -6.21 -2.88 -5.13
N TYR A 566 -5.03 -2.90 -4.49
CA TYR A 566 -4.46 -1.71 -3.88
C TYR A 566 -3.81 -0.74 -4.88
N LYS A 567 -3.27 -1.22 -6.01
CA LYS A 567 -2.85 -0.34 -7.11
C LYS A 567 -4.05 0.38 -7.72
N ILE A 568 -5.21 -0.26 -7.81
CA ILE A 568 -6.46 0.40 -8.24
C ILE A 568 -6.84 1.49 -7.23
N ALA A 569 -6.82 1.20 -5.93
CA ALA A 569 -7.14 2.16 -4.88
C ALA A 569 -6.18 3.37 -4.88
N ALA A 570 -4.87 3.12 -4.93
CA ALA A 570 -3.83 4.15 -4.99
C ALA A 570 -3.97 5.02 -6.24
N HIS A 571 -4.18 4.41 -7.41
CA HIS A 571 -4.37 5.11 -8.67
C HIS A 571 -5.63 5.98 -8.66
N ALA A 572 -6.75 5.48 -8.13
CA ALA A 572 -7.98 6.25 -7.96
C ALA A 572 -7.78 7.46 -7.04
N ALA A 573 -7.03 7.30 -5.94
CA ALA A 573 -6.67 8.38 -5.05
C ALA A 573 -5.78 9.43 -5.75
N ASP A 574 -4.81 9.01 -6.55
CA ASP A 574 -3.92 9.90 -7.29
C ASP A 574 -4.66 10.70 -8.37
N ILE A 575 -5.61 10.07 -9.08
CA ILE A 575 -6.53 10.78 -9.99
C ILE A 575 -7.33 11.83 -9.22
N ALA A 576 -7.91 11.45 -8.09
CA ALA A 576 -8.74 12.34 -7.27
C ALA A 576 -7.94 13.53 -6.71
N LYS A 577 -6.66 13.35 -6.37
CA LYS A 577 -5.73 14.42 -5.99
C LYS A 577 -5.31 15.30 -7.17
N GLY A 578 -5.58 14.90 -8.40
CA GLY A 578 -5.15 15.61 -9.60
C GLY A 578 -3.70 15.33 -10.03
N HIS A 579 -3.14 14.16 -9.65
CA HIS A 579 -1.77 13.80 -10.03
C HIS A 579 -1.64 13.59 -11.54
N PRO A 580 -0.73 14.30 -12.23
CA PRO A 580 -0.65 14.29 -13.69
C PRO A 580 -0.42 12.91 -14.31
N ALA A 581 0.46 12.11 -13.70
CA ALA A 581 0.82 10.79 -14.20
C ALA A 581 -0.37 9.81 -14.19
N ALA A 582 -1.22 9.88 -13.15
CA ALA A 582 -2.41 9.05 -13.04
C ALA A 582 -3.42 9.39 -14.14
N GLN A 583 -3.70 10.69 -14.35
CA GLN A 583 -4.66 11.15 -15.36
C GLN A 583 -4.23 10.80 -16.79
N GLU A 584 -2.94 10.87 -17.10
CA GLU A 584 -2.43 10.52 -18.43
C GLU A 584 -2.65 9.05 -18.76
N ARG A 585 -2.35 8.14 -17.82
CA ARG A 585 -2.53 6.70 -18.03
C ARG A 585 -4.00 6.35 -18.31
N ASP A 586 -4.92 6.89 -17.53
CA ASP A 586 -6.37 6.72 -17.75
C ASP A 586 -6.83 7.26 -19.09
N PHE A 587 -6.33 8.43 -19.51
CA PHE A 587 -6.64 9.00 -20.80
C PHE A 587 -6.19 8.11 -21.94
N VAL A 588 -4.92 7.65 -21.92
CA VAL A 588 -4.36 6.77 -22.96
C VAL A 588 -5.15 5.47 -23.05
N LEU A 589 -5.48 4.85 -21.92
CA LEU A 589 -6.30 3.63 -21.89
C LEU A 589 -7.70 3.89 -22.45
N SER A 590 -8.35 4.99 -22.06
CA SER A 590 -9.69 5.32 -22.55
C SER A 590 -9.72 5.61 -24.04
N LYS A 591 -8.67 6.29 -24.58
CA LYS A 591 -8.50 6.50 -26.01
C LYS A 591 -8.33 5.16 -26.73
N ALA A 592 -7.45 4.28 -26.23
CA ALA A 592 -7.24 2.94 -26.78
C ALA A 592 -8.54 2.11 -26.81
N ARG A 593 -9.35 2.17 -25.73
CA ARG A 593 -10.65 1.51 -25.65
C ARG A 593 -11.63 2.03 -26.68
N PHE A 594 -11.73 3.34 -26.86
CA PHE A 594 -12.64 3.94 -27.84
C PHE A 594 -12.25 3.59 -29.27
N GLU A 595 -10.96 3.52 -29.56
CA GLU A 595 -10.40 3.21 -30.87
C GLU A 595 -10.25 1.71 -31.15
N PHE A 596 -10.76 0.86 -30.26
CA PHE A 596 -10.67 -0.63 -30.33
C PHE A 596 -9.23 -1.17 -30.48
N ARG A 597 -8.26 -0.43 -29.95
CA ARG A 597 -6.88 -0.89 -29.86
C ARG A 597 -6.73 -1.80 -28.63
N TRP A 598 -7.26 -3.02 -28.76
CA TRP A 598 -7.39 -3.99 -27.66
C TRP A 598 -6.07 -4.27 -26.96
N GLU A 599 -5.00 -4.50 -27.74
CA GLU A 599 -3.67 -4.75 -27.17
C GLU A 599 -3.20 -3.59 -26.29
N ASP A 600 -3.40 -2.35 -26.72
CA ASP A 600 -3.04 -1.19 -25.94
C ASP A 600 -3.90 -1.09 -24.68
N GLN A 601 -5.19 -1.37 -24.77
CA GLN A 601 -6.08 -1.40 -23.61
C GLN A 601 -5.60 -2.41 -22.57
N PHE A 602 -5.13 -3.60 -22.98
CA PHE A 602 -4.60 -4.60 -22.07
C PHE A 602 -3.26 -4.16 -21.50
N ASN A 603 -2.31 -3.76 -22.34
CA ASN A 603 -0.93 -3.46 -21.95
C ASN A 603 -0.79 -2.18 -21.10
N VAL A 604 -1.67 -1.19 -21.28
CA VAL A 604 -1.77 0.01 -20.44
C VAL A 604 -2.47 -0.31 -19.11
N GLY A 605 -3.30 -1.35 -19.05
CA GLY A 605 -3.94 -1.84 -17.83
C GLY A 605 -2.95 -2.30 -16.76
N LEU A 606 -3.43 -2.49 -15.54
CA LEU A 606 -2.61 -2.97 -14.41
C LEU A 606 -2.32 -4.48 -14.52
N ASP A 607 -3.26 -5.26 -15.08
CA ASP A 607 -3.13 -6.71 -15.29
C ASP A 607 -3.44 -7.05 -16.76
N PRO A 608 -2.46 -6.97 -17.65
CA PRO A 608 -2.65 -7.25 -19.07
C PRO A 608 -3.05 -8.69 -19.34
N ASP A 609 -2.55 -9.64 -18.56
CA ASP A 609 -2.80 -11.08 -18.76
C ASP A 609 -4.26 -11.41 -18.49
N ARG A 610 -4.81 -10.91 -17.37
CA ARG A 610 -6.23 -11.10 -17.00
C ARG A 610 -7.17 -10.39 -17.98
N ALA A 611 -6.82 -9.17 -18.38
CA ALA A 611 -7.62 -8.42 -19.33
C ALA A 611 -7.73 -9.13 -20.68
N ARG A 612 -6.61 -9.65 -21.19
CA ARG A 612 -6.56 -10.45 -22.42
C ARG A 612 -7.37 -11.75 -22.28
N ALA A 613 -7.16 -12.50 -21.19
CA ALA A 613 -7.85 -13.75 -20.96
C ALA A 613 -9.39 -13.58 -20.99
N TYR A 614 -9.91 -12.56 -20.32
CA TYR A 614 -11.35 -12.28 -20.29
C TYR A 614 -11.91 -11.82 -21.65
N HIS A 615 -11.14 -11.04 -22.40
CA HIS A 615 -11.53 -10.62 -23.73
C HIS A 615 -11.60 -11.82 -24.70
N ASP A 616 -10.58 -12.67 -24.66
CA ASP A 616 -10.40 -13.78 -25.61
C ASP A 616 -11.30 -14.99 -25.29
N GLU A 617 -11.68 -15.19 -24.03
CA GLU A 617 -12.50 -16.33 -23.58
C GLU A 617 -13.78 -16.51 -24.38
N THR A 618 -14.40 -15.41 -24.77
CA THR A 618 -15.71 -15.43 -25.51
C THR A 618 -15.56 -15.15 -27.00
N LEU A 619 -14.35 -15.00 -27.52
CA LEU A 619 -14.04 -14.70 -28.92
C LEU A 619 -13.13 -15.79 -29.52
N PRO A 620 -13.70 -16.96 -29.93
CA PRO A 620 -12.90 -18.14 -30.27
C PRO A 620 -12.11 -18.02 -31.58
N GLN A 621 -12.39 -17.03 -32.42
CA GLN A 621 -11.71 -16.82 -33.71
C GLN A 621 -10.75 -15.64 -33.61
N GLU A 622 -9.48 -15.79 -34.05
CA GLU A 622 -8.46 -14.73 -34.02
C GLU A 622 -8.92 -13.42 -34.67
N LYS A 623 -9.62 -13.49 -35.78
CA LYS A 623 -10.19 -12.31 -36.45
C LYS A 623 -11.22 -11.55 -35.61
N MET A 624 -11.90 -12.24 -34.67
CA MET A 624 -12.85 -11.61 -33.76
C MET A 624 -12.16 -10.86 -32.62
N LYS A 625 -10.98 -11.26 -32.25
CA LYS A 625 -10.20 -10.61 -31.18
C LYS A 625 -9.72 -9.20 -31.57
N GLU A 626 -9.60 -8.92 -32.87
CA GLU A 626 -9.26 -7.61 -33.40
C GLU A 626 -10.47 -6.78 -33.85
N ALA A 627 -11.68 -7.30 -33.63
CA ALA A 627 -12.92 -6.65 -34.10
C ALA A 627 -13.24 -5.37 -33.30
N HIS A 628 -13.93 -4.43 -33.93
CA HIS A 628 -14.42 -3.20 -33.32
C HIS A 628 -15.68 -3.41 -32.47
N PHE A 629 -15.70 -4.47 -31.68
CA PHE A 629 -16.72 -4.79 -30.67
C PHE A 629 -16.18 -5.86 -29.70
N CYS A 630 -16.76 -5.99 -28.53
CA CYS A 630 -16.52 -7.11 -27.61
C CYS A 630 -17.77 -8.00 -27.52
N SER A 631 -17.63 -9.16 -26.90
CA SER A 631 -18.73 -10.11 -26.72
C SER A 631 -19.91 -9.56 -25.91
N MET A 632 -19.68 -8.55 -25.03
CA MET A 632 -20.75 -7.95 -24.22
C MET A 632 -21.84 -7.28 -25.05
N CYS A 633 -21.49 -6.44 -26.05
CA CYS A 633 -22.43 -5.72 -26.88
C CYS A 633 -22.65 -6.38 -28.25
N GLY A 634 -21.68 -7.16 -28.72
CA GLY A 634 -21.69 -7.69 -30.09
C GLY A 634 -21.55 -6.59 -31.16
N PRO A 635 -21.61 -6.95 -32.45
CA PRO A 635 -21.30 -6.04 -33.54
C PRO A 635 -22.32 -4.92 -33.78
N HIS A 636 -23.55 -5.06 -33.29
CA HIS A 636 -24.65 -4.13 -33.61
C HIS A 636 -25.04 -3.19 -32.46
N PHE A 637 -24.61 -3.46 -31.24
CA PHE A 637 -25.04 -2.71 -30.06
C PHE A 637 -23.87 -2.00 -29.32
N CYS A 638 -22.68 -2.02 -29.89
CA CYS A 638 -21.53 -1.33 -29.28
C CYS A 638 -21.68 0.19 -29.43
N SER A 639 -21.87 0.89 -28.31
CA SER A 639 -22.06 2.35 -28.30
C SER A 639 -20.84 3.11 -28.87
N MET A 640 -19.64 2.61 -28.67
CA MET A 640 -18.44 3.22 -29.23
C MET A 640 -18.43 3.08 -30.76
N ARG A 641 -18.80 1.94 -31.29
CA ARG A 641 -18.95 1.71 -32.72
C ARG A 641 -20.01 2.63 -33.35
N ILE A 642 -21.18 2.73 -32.72
CA ILE A 642 -22.23 3.64 -33.15
C ILE A 642 -21.76 5.10 -33.15
N THR A 643 -21.00 5.51 -32.15
CA THR A 643 -20.39 6.86 -32.06
C THR A 643 -19.38 7.07 -33.17
N GLU A 644 -18.56 6.07 -33.50
CA GLU A 644 -17.63 6.12 -34.64
C GLU A 644 -18.36 6.30 -35.96
N ASP A 645 -19.47 5.58 -36.17
CA ASP A 645 -20.32 5.72 -37.36
C ASP A 645 -20.92 7.14 -37.46
N VAL A 646 -21.33 7.75 -36.33
CA VAL A 646 -21.81 9.15 -36.29
C VAL A 646 -20.71 10.13 -36.65
N ARG A 647 -19.48 9.92 -36.19
CA ARG A 647 -18.31 10.75 -36.55
C ARG A 647 -17.96 10.61 -38.03
N ALA A 648 -18.06 9.40 -38.60
CA ALA A 648 -17.86 9.16 -40.03
C ALA A 648 -18.88 9.93 -40.86
N TYR A 649 -20.13 9.87 -40.48
CA TYR A 649 -21.21 10.64 -41.12
C TYR A 649 -20.97 12.14 -41.06
N ALA A 650 -20.58 12.68 -39.90
CA ALA A 650 -20.26 14.10 -39.74
C ALA A 650 -19.20 14.56 -40.74
N LYS A 651 -18.14 13.75 -40.87
CA LYS A 651 -17.01 14.03 -41.80
C LYS A 651 -17.46 13.98 -43.25
N GLU A 652 -18.30 13.03 -43.65
CA GLU A 652 -18.87 12.92 -45.01
C GLU A 652 -19.74 14.13 -45.35
N GLN A 653 -20.48 14.66 -44.39
CA GLN A 653 -21.32 15.85 -44.60
C GLN A 653 -20.55 17.17 -44.47
N GLY A 654 -19.25 17.15 -44.16
CA GLY A 654 -18.42 18.35 -44.01
C GLY A 654 -18.82 19.25 -42.84
N ILE A 655 -19.51 18.70 -41.84
CA ILE A 655 -19.95 19.42 -40.63
C ILE A 655 -19.07 19.02 -39.44
N GLY A 656 -18.92 19.93 -38.45
CA GLY A 656 -18.19 19.62 -37.21
C GLY A 656 -18.85 18.50 -36.41
N GLU A 657 -18.08 17.72 -35.67
CA GLU A 657 -18.59 16.61 -34.83
C GLU A 657 -19.71 17.06 -33.87
N GLU A 658 -19.57 18.25 -33.29
CA GLU A 658 -20.55 18.85 -32.39
C GLU A 658 -21.87 19.20 -33.10
N GLU A 659 -21.77 19.72 -34.34
CA GLU A 659 -22.91 20.04 -35.16
C GLU A 659 -23.60 18.77 -35.73
N ALA A 660 -22.83 17.74 -36.07
CA ALA A 660 -23.37 16.44 -36.50
C ALA A 660 -24.11 15.72 -35.40
N LEU A 661 -23.55 15.71 -34.16
CA LEU A 661 -24.22 15.17 -32.99
C LEU A 661 -25.52 15.94 -32.70
N SER A 662 -25.49 17.26 -32.74
CA SER A 662 -26.65 18.13 -32.51
C SER A 662 -27.73 17.89 -33.57
N ARG A 663 -27.36 17.86 -34.85
CA ARG A 663 -28.29 17.57 -35.99
C ARG A 663 -28.84 16.16 -35.94
N GLY A 664 -27.99 15.14 -35.79
CA GLY A 664 -28.40 13.75 -35.74
C GLY A 664 -29.36 13.47 -34.56
N MET A 665 -29.11 14.04 -33.41
CA MET A 665 -30.00 13.97 -32.25
C MET A 665 -31.31 14.70 -32.49
N ALA A 666 -31.27 15.89 -33.14
CA ALA A 666 -32.48 16.63 -33.49
C ALA A 666 -33.34 15.93 -34.54
N GLU A 667 -32.72 15.34 -35.57
CA GLU A 667 -33.39 14.55 -36.59
C GLU A 667 -34.03 13.29 -35.98
N LYS A 668 -33.31 12.54 -35.15
CA LYS A 668 -33.84 11.36 -34.46
C LYS A 668 -34.92 11.71 -33.44
N ALA A 669 -34.80 12.82 -32.75
CA ALA A 669 -35.85 13.34 -31.86
C ALA A 669 -37.12 13.75 -32.65
N SER A 670 -36.96 14.30 -33.87
CA SER A 670 -38.10 14.59 -34.76
C SER A 670 -38.77 13.32 -35.25
N GLU A 671 -38.01 12.37 -35.79
CA GLU A 671 -38.49 11.04 -36.21
C GLU A 671 -39.23 10.32 -35.08
N PHE A 672 -38.69 10.37 -33.85
CA PHE A 672 -39.33 9.78 -32.68
C PHE A 672 -40.66 10.45 -32.34
N LYS A 673 -40.71 11.78 -32.40
CA LYS A 673 -41.97 12.53 -32.19
C LYS A 673 -43.01 12.25 -33.28
N GLU A 674 -42.57 12.23 -34.54
CA GLU A 674 -43.43 11.90 -35.70
C GLU A 674 -43.93 10.46 -35.65
N ALA A 675 -43.16 9.56 -35.09
CA ALA A 675 -43.50 8.16 -34.85
C ALA A 675 -44.41 7.93 -33.63
N GLY A 676 -44.90 9.00 -32.99
CA GLY A 676 -45.86 8.93 -31.88
C GLY A 676 -45.25 8.81 -30.50
N SER A 677 -43.94 9.05 -30.36
CA SER A 677 -43.21 9.02 -29.07
C SER A 677 -43.28 7.69 -28.30
N GLU A 678 -43.46 6.58 -29.02
CA GLU A 678 -43.48 5.25 -28.44
C GLU A 678 -42.14 4.54 -28.61
N ILE A 679 -41.55 4.02 -27.52
CA ILE A 679 -40.31 3.29 -27.52
C ILE A 679 -40.45 1.86 -28.06
N TYR A 680 -41.64 1.27 -27.92
CA TYR A 680 -41.94 -0.06 -28.43
C TYR A 680 -43.08 0.00 -29.45
N ARG A 681 -42.81 -0.39 -30.68
CA ARG A 681 -43.86 -0.68 -31.65
C ARG A 681 -44.18 -2.18 -31.61
N ALA A 682 -45.45 -2.52 -31.49
CA ALA A 682 -45.97 -3.89 -31.58
C ALA A 682 -45.69 -4.53 -32.95
#